data_04d97b4beae0e80a0d56e5affaa0d565
#
_entry.id   04d97b4beae0e80a0d56e5affaa0d565
#
_cell.length_a   1.000
_cell.length_b   1.000
_cell.length_c   1.000
_cell.angle_alpha   90.00
_cell.angle_beta   90.00
_cell.angle_gamma   90.00
#
_symmetry.space_group_name_H-M   'P 1'
#
loop_
_entity.id
_entity.type
_entity.pdbx_description
1 polymer ?
#
loop_
_entity_poly.entity_id
_entity_poly.type
_entity_poly.pdbx_seq_one_letter_code
_entity_poly.pdbx_strand_id
1 'polypeptide(L)'
;HNVDRIYSLDTNLMVSEDGGRTFTQAGEEDKHVDNHAIIIDPTDANHLIVGCDGGLYESWDRGKTYDFKQNLPLTQFYKVAVSNDKPFYYVYGGTQDNATQGGPSRTNNSHGIRNSDWFITVFGDGFEPAVDPTDPDTVYSQWQYGGLVRYNRKTGERVDIKPQEAKQGPPLRWNWDSPLFISPHNSKRIYYASQILFRSDDRGDNWNAVSPDLTRQIDRNKLKVMGRVWGVDAVAKNTSTSLYGNIVSMDESTKAEGLLYVGTDDGLVQVSEDAGLNWRKVDRFGTLDVPEFGYINDIEADLFDANTVYVAINNHKRGDFKPYILRSSDRGKTWQEITGDLPQRGSVYCLKQDHVNPKLMFCGTEFGCYFTVDGGEKWIALTSGLPTIAIRDLEIQRREDDLVLASFGRGFFILDDYSPLRELKPELLETNKMFSIKKGLMYQQTSPMGSFGRAFQGANFFTAPNPTYGTIFTFHLKEELKSKKGERLKKDRELSAAKKDVPYPSWEALKEEDREVAPTRWLVIRDAAGTVVRKIPTSTDKGMVRASWDFRAGGGGGGRRGGGGGGPLAVPGKYTVEVAQMVEGVVTEVIPKTEFEIEPLTFGDTSEVNRAAINEFSKQVLKLANAVTAATQSASEASEQLAAIEALTKSASEVDPTLWKDIRALQVRMLDVMEKFTGDTTRERRNEDSMPGLQGRLMNAMMGAMGSTTGPTGTHRRQFEIAGEEFEAAMVELKQLLETDIPAMLKRLDELGAPWTPGRAIPKWK
;
A
#
# COMPACT_ATOMS: atom_id res chain seq x y z
N HIS A 1 36.36 -23.87 13.58
CA HIS A 1 36.20 -24.18 15.01
C HIS A 1 36.54 -25.64 15.34
N ASN A 2 35.88 -26.62 14.75
CA ASN A 2 36.15 -28.04 14.90
C ASN A 2 36.03 -28.71 13.53
N VAL A 3 37.13 -29.31 13.06
CA VAL A 3 37.20 -29.96 11.73
C VAL A 3 36.40 -31.29 11.66
N ASP A 4 36.12 -31.90 12.79
CA ASP A 4 35.35 -33.11 12.87
C ASP A 4 33.83 -32.84 12.90
N ARG A 5 33.43 -31.61 13.10
CA ARG A 5 32.00 -31.19 13.04
C ARG A 5 31.65 -30.71 11.64
N ILE A 6 30.77 -31.46 11.00
CA ILE A 6 30.37 -31.20 9.61
C ILE A 6 28.84 -31.15 9.55
N TYR A 7 28.28 -30.16 8.88
CA TYR A 7 26.86 -30.07 8.57
C TYR A 7 26.64 -30.49 7.11
N SER A 8 25.64 -31.32 6.87
CA SER A 8 25.16 -31.66 5.53
C SER A 8 23.72 -31.18 5.36
N LEU A 9 23.49 -30.46 4.30
CA LEU A 9 22.20 -29.86 3.96
C LEU A 9 21.52 -30.76 2.92
N ASP A 10 20.28 -31.08 3.17
CA ASP A 10 19.35 -31.83 2.33
C ASP A 10 17.94 -31.53 2.85
N THR A 11 16.97 -32.37 2.55
CA THR A 11 15.63 -32.32 3.19
C THR A 11 15.78 -32.12 4.70
N ASN A 12 16.61 -32.97 5.35
CA ASN A 12 16.96 -32.77 6.76
C ASN A 12 18.38 -32.21 6.92
N LEU A 13 18.57 -31.35 7.91
CA LEU A 13 19.89 -30.89 8.32
C LEU A 13 20.56 -31.98 9.16
N MET A 14 21.68 -32.52 8.67
CA MET A 14 22.45 -33.56 9.35
C MET A 14 23.74 -32.98 9.92
N VAL A 15 24.17 -33.51 11.05
CA VAL A 15 25.43 -33.13 11.70
C VAL A 15 26.29 -34.36 11.97
N SER A 16 27.55 -34.31 11.65
CA SER A 16 28.59 -35.23 12.07
C SER A 16 29.47 -34.61 13.15
N GLU A 17 29.90 -35.38 14.12
CA GLU A 17 30.87 -35.00 15.16
C GLU A 17 32.20 -35.75 15.02
N ASP A 18 32.34 -36.60 14.01
CA ASP A 18 33.45 -37.56 13.86
C ASP A 18 34.13 -37.45 12.48
N GLY A 19 34.11 -36.30 11.87
CA GLY A 19 34.75 -36.07 10.56
C GLY A 19 33.99 -36.68 9.40
N GLY A 20 32.67 -36.83 9.50
CA GLY A 20 31.79 -37.34 8.44
C GLY A 20 31.65 -38.86 8.39
N ARG A 21 32.06 -39.58 9.42
CA ARG A 21 31.90 -41.04 9.49
C ARG A 21 30.48 -41.44 9.85
N THR A 22 29.87 -40.71 10.75
CA THR A 22 28.45 -40.87 11.13
C THR A 22 27.75 -39.53 11.10
N PHE A 23 26.46 -39.55 10.76
CA PHE A 23 25.60 -38.37 10.75
C PHE A 23 24.34 -38.63 11.59
N THR A 24 23.96 -37.63 12.36
CA THR A 24 22.68 -37.59 13.09
C THR A 24 21.91 -36.34 12.65
N GLN A 25 20.59 -36.37 12.72
CA GLN A 25 19.76 -35.22 12.41
C GLN A 25 20.03 -34.11 13.44
N ALA A 26 20.24 -32.91 12.98
CA ALA A 26 20.22 -31.71 13.84
C ALA A 26 18.79 -31.40 14.27
N GLY A 27 18.60 -30.63 15.34
CA GLY A 27 17.26 -30.28 15.82
C GLY A 27 16.47 -29.55 14.75
N GLU A 28 15.33 -30.06 14.35
CA GLU A 28 14.46 -29.46 13.32
C GLU A 28 12.98 -29.46 13.73
N GLU A 29 12.68 -29.64 15.01
CA GLU A 29 11.30 -29.66 15.51
C GLU A 29 10.59 -28.32 15.29
N ASP A 30 11.33 -27.20 15.37
CA ASP A 30 10.83 -25.85 15.24
C ASP A 30 11.31 -25.16 13.95
N LYS A 31 11.80 -25.91 12.96
CA LYS A 31 12.34 -25.38 11.72
C LYS A 31 11.75 -26.12 10.51
N HIS A 32 11.46 -25.40 9.44
CA HIS A 32 11.10 -26.00 8.16
C HIS A 32 12.26 -26.86 7.61
N VAL A 33 11.93 -27.95 6.95
CA VAL A 33 12.88 -28.83 6.25
C VAL A 33 13.44 -28.16 4.96
N ASP A 34 14.10 -28.95 4.11
CA ASP A 34 14.62 -28.52 2.80
C ASP A 34 15.65 -27.39 2.91
N ASN A 35 16.83 -27.77 3.42
CA ASN A 35 17.91 -26.86 3.77
C ASN A 35 18.81 -26.57 2.56
N HIS A 36 19.04 -25.29 2.23
CA HIS A 36 19.79 -24.85 1.08
C HIS A 36 21.11 -24.15 1.42
N ALA A 37 21.16 -23.44 2.52
CA ALA A 37 22.34 -22.68 2.91
C ALA A 37 22.55 -22.68 4.43
N ILE A 38 23.80 -22.70 4.85
CA ILE A 38 24.18 -22.54 6.26
C ILE A 38 25.40 -21.59 6.37
N ILE A 39 25.33 -20.70 7.30
CA ILE A 39 26.46 -19.88 7.73
C ILE A 39 26.76 -20.20 9.18
N ILE A 40 28.03 -20.50 9.47
CA ILE A 40 28.54 -20.67 10.82
C ILE A 40 29.34 -19.42 11.16
N ASP A 41 29.04 -18.75 12.28
CA ASP A 41 29.78 -17.56 12.69
C ASP A 41 31.25 -17.93 12.92
N PRO A 42 32.20 -17.28 12.25
CA PRO A 42 33.63 -17.58 12.41
C PRO A 42 34.16 -17.29 13.81
N THR A 43 33.46 -16.53 14.62
CA THR A 43 33.85 -16.17 16.00
C THR A 43 33.11 -16.94 17.08
N ASP A 44 31.92 -17.49 16.78
CA ASP A 44 31.12 -18.30 17.69
C ASP A 44 30.59 -19.56 17.02
N ALA A 45 31.11 -20.72 17.39
CA ALA A 45 30.68 -22.02 16.89
C ALA A 45 29.23 -22.41 17.26
N ASN A 46 28.60 -21.71 18.19
CA ASN A 46 27.22 -21.97 18.58
C ASN A 46 26.22 -21.22 17.66
N HIS A 47 26.68 -20.16 17.00
CA HIS A 47 25.84 -19.30 16.18
C HIS A 47 25.80 -19.78 14.74
N LEU A 48 24.61 -20.14 14.28
CA LEU A 48 24.31 -20.58 12.94
C LEU A 48 23.17 -19.77 12.34
N ILE A 49 23.22 -19.54 11.02
CA ILE A 49 22.10 -19.04 10.23
C ILE A 49 21.84 -20.08 9.15
N VAL A 50 20.59 -20.55 9.04
CA VAL A 50 20.17 -21.56 8.06
C VAL A 50 19.08 -20.98 7.18
N GLY A 51 19.27 -21.06 5.86
CA GLY A 51 18.26 -20.78 4.86
C GLY A 51 17.64 -22.07 4.35
N CYS A 52 16.31 -22.16 4.37
CA CYS A 52 15.53 -23.29 3.87
C CYS A 52 14.26 -22.78 3.16
N ASP A 53 13.44 -23.69 2.63
CA ASP A 53 12.23 -23.34 1.90
C ASP A 53 11.19 -22.61 2.75
N GLY A 54 11.21 -22.78 4.08
CA GLY A 54 10.37 -22.01 5.00
C GLY A 54 10.88 -20.60 5.31
N GLY A 55 12.13 -20.27 4.94
CA GLY A 55 12.72 -18.97 5.20
C GLY A 55 14.07 -19.02 5.92
N LEU A 56 14.33 -18.00 6.75
CA LEU A 56 15.60 -17.84 7.46
C LEU A 56 15.44 -18.15 8.94
N TYR A 57 16.34 -18.99 9.45
CA TYR A 57 16.38 -19.44 10.84
C TYR A 57 17.75 -19.19 11.45
N GLU A 58 17.79 -18.82 12.73
CA GLU A 58 18.99 -18.55 13.49
C GLU A 58 19.06 -19.45 14.73
N SER A 59 20.21 -20.06 14.98
CA SER A 59 20.49 -20.89 16.14
C SER A 59 21.67 -20.35 16.92
N TRP A 60 21.60 -20.40 18.25
CA TRP A 60 22.68 -20.01 19.19
C TRP A 60 23.21 -21.20 20.00
N ASP A 61 22.83 -22.41 19.62
CA ASP A 61 23.17 -23.64 20.33
C ASP A 61 23.62 -24.79 19.40
N ARG A 62 24.24 -24.42 18.26
CA ARG A 62 24.74 -25.37 17.23
C ARG A 62 23.66 -26.15 16.50
N GLY A 63 22.50 -25.53 16.31
CA GLY A 63 21.40 -26.14 15.58
C GLY A 63 20.54 -27.11 16.39
N LYS A 64 20.49 -26.95 17.72
CA LYS A 64 19.56 -27.71 18.57
C LYS A 64 18.19 -27.06 18.59
N THR A 65 18.14 -25.71 18.65
CA THR A 65 16.93 -24.89 18.57
C THR A 65 17.10 -23.78 17.59
N TYR A 66 15.98 -23.28 17.04
CA TYR A 66 15.99 -22.23 16.01
C TYR A 66 14.99 -21.13 16.31
N ASP A 67 15.36 -19.91 15.95
CA ASP A 67 14.54 -18.70 15.97
C ASP A 67 14.22 -18.29 14.52
N PHE A 68 12.94 -18.37 14.13
CA PHE A 68 12.48 -17.98 12.79
C PHE A 68 12.48 -16.48 12.60
N LYS A 69 13.06 -15.99 11.49
CA LYS A 69 13.12 -14.57 11.14
C LYS A 69 11.90 -14.16 10.31
N GLN A 70 10.76 -14.00 10.97
CA GLN A 70 9.47 -13.71 10.33
C GLN A 70 9.29 -12.26 9.82
N ASN A 71 10.29 -11.38 10.03
CA ASN A 71 10.25 -9.98 9.63
C ASN A 71 10.81 -9.71 8.22
N LEU A 72 11.07 -10.75 7.44
CA LEU A 72 11.55 -10.66 6.09
C LEU A 72 10.36 -10.79 5.09
N PRO A 73 10.20 -9.87 4.14
CA PRO A 73 9.14 -9.94 3.13
C PRO A 73 9.55 -10.86 1.97
N LEU A 74 9.72 -12.14 2.26
CA LEU A 74 10.21 -13.15 1.32
C LEU A 74 9.15 -14.25 1.16
N THR A 75 8.38 -14.21 0.07
CA THR A 75 7.36 -15.23 -0.23
C THR A 75 7.27 -15.40 -1.75
N GLN A 76 7.28 -16.66 -2.21
CA GLN A 76 7.22 -17.05 -3.62
C GLN A 76 5.79 -17.45 -3.99
N PHE A 77 4.98 -16.49 -4.47
CA PHE A 77 3.64 -16.83 -4.93
C PHE A 77 3.66 -17.29 -6.39
N TYR A 78 2.94 -18.38 -6.66
CA TYR A 78 2.70 -18.93 -8.00
C TYR A 78 1.49 -18.27 -8.67
N LYS A 79 0.39 -18.20 -7.91
CA LYS A 79 -0.92 -17.76 -8.41
C LYS A 79 -1.60 -16.86 -7.38
N VAL A 80 -2.59 -16.08 -7.84
CA VAL A 80 -3.35 -15.18 -6.99
C VAL A 80 -4.83 -15.20 -7.31
N ALA A 81 -5.67 -15.12 -6.28
CA ALA A 81 -7.09 -14.84 -6.40
C ALA A 81 -7.51 -13.76 -5.41
N VAL A 82 -8.59 -13.05 -5.70
CA VAL A 82 -9.16 -12.01 -4.86
C VAL A 82 -10.62 -12.30 -4.55
N SER A 83 -11.05 -11.94 -3.34
CA SER A 83 -12.43 -12.11 -2.93
C SER A 83 -13.27 -10.85 -3.15
N ASN A 84 -14.59 -10.98 -2.95
CA ASN A 84 -15.55 -9.87 -2.97
C ASN A 84 -15.98 -9.43 -1.57
N ASP A 85 -15.21 -9.73 -0.53
CA ASP A 85 -15.47 -9.29 0.83
C ASP A 85 -15.65 -7.78 0.94
N LYS A 86 -16.50 -7.39 1.87
CA LYS A 86 -16.69 -5.98 2.27
C LYS A 86 -16.39 -5.82 3.76
N PRO A 87 -15.82 -4.68 4.18
CA PRO A 87 -15.43 -3.52 3.36
C PRO A 87 -14.13 -3.74 2.59
N PHE A 88 -13.25 -4.64 3.04
CA PHE A 88 -11.95 -4.93 2.44
C PHE A 88 -11.92 -6.35 1.92
N TYR A 89 -11.40 -6.55 0.72
CA TYR A 89 -11.29 -7.86 0.13
C TYR A 89 -10.08 -8.63 0.67
N TYR A 90 -10.10 -9.95 0.48
CA TYR A 90 -8.98 -10.82 0.79
C TYR A 90 -8.23 -11.19 -0.48
N VAL A 91 -6.93 -11.40 -0.32
CA VAL A 91 -6.01 -11.91 -1.33
C VAL A 91 -5.61 -13.32 -0.93
N TYR A 92 -5.66 -14.24 -1.89
CA TYR A 92 -5.26 -15.65 -1.70
C TYR A 92 -4.16 -15.99 -2.68
N GLY A 93 -3.23 -16.85 -2.27
CA GLY A 93 -2.18 -17.34 -3.16
C GLY A 93 -1.51 -18.58 -2.64
N GLY A 94 -1.05 -19.38 -3.57
CA GLY A 94 -0.30 -20.59 -3.30
C GLY A 94 1.19 -20.37 -3.40
N THR A 95 1.93 -21.01 -2.52
CA THR A 95 3.39 -20.95 -2.44
C THR A 95 3.98 -22.34 -2.37
N GLN A 96 5.10 -22.57 -3.01
CA GLN A 96 5.82 -23.82 -2.83
C GLN A 96 6.21 -23.97 -1.36
N ASP A 97 6.05 -25.16 -0.81
CA ASP A 97 6.39 -25.61 0.55
C ASP A 97 5.70 -24.84 1.69
N ASN A 98 5.06 -23.70 1.40
CA ASN A 98 4.47 -22.83 2.41
C ASN A 98 2.95 -22.67 2.27
N ALA A 99 2.28 -23.65 1.68
CA ALA A 99 0.82 -23.78 1.62
C ALA A 99 0.10 -22.81 0.67
N THR A 100 -1.21 -22.95 0.55
CA THR A 100 -2.09 -21.92 0.01
C THR A 100 -2.64 -21.09 1.16
N GLN A 101 -2.46 -19.79 1.07
CA GLN A 101 -2.71 -18.82 2.14
C GLN A 101 -3.72 -17.76 1.72
N GLY A 102 -4.38 -17.16 2.72
CA GLY A 102 -5.27 -16.02 2.54
C GLY A 102 -4.99 -14.94 3.57
N GLY A 103 -5.10 -13.68 3.15
CA GLY A 103 -4.94 -12.53 4.04
C GLY A 103 -5.67 -11.30 3.49
N PRO A 104 -5.96 -10.28 4.34
CA PRO A 104 -6.69 -9.10 3.93
C PRO A 104 -5.83 -8.19 3.05
N SER A 105 -6.45 -7.53 2.06
CA SER A 105 -5.79 -6.50 1.25
C SER A 105 -5.54 -5.21 2.04
N ARG A 106 -6.33 -4.99 3.10
CA ARG A 106 -6.30 -3.84 3.99
C ARG A 106 -6.90 -4.20 5.33
N THR A 107 -6.43 -3.56 6.39
CA THR A 107 -7.00 -3.65 7.74
C THR A 107 -7.36 -2.25 8.27
N ASN A 108 -8.15 -2.19 9.33
CA ASN A 108 -8.35 -0.93 10.06
C ASN A 108 -7.21 -0.63 11.06
N ASN A 109 -6.20 -1.50 11.14
CA ASN A 109 -5.03 -1.30 11.98
C ASN A 109 -4.08 -0.27 11.35
N SER A 110 -3.80 0.82 12.06
CA SER A 110 -2.88 1.88 11.60
C SER A 110 -1.45 1.41 11.32
N HIS A 111 -1.04 0.26 11.88
CA HIS A 111 0.27 -0.34 11.64
C HIS A 111 0.31 -1.21 10.39
N GLY A 112 -0.84 -1.55 9.81
CA GLY A 112 -0.96 -2.36 8.61
C GLY A 112 -1.43 -3.79 8.85
N ILE A 113 -1.05 -4.68 7.93
CA ILE A 113 -1.42 -6.10 7.89
C ILE A 113 -0.33 -6.89 8.62
N ARG A 114 -0.71 -7.69 9.60
CA ARG A 114 0.19 -8.49 10.45
C ARG A 114 0.28 -9.91 9.93
N ASN A 115 1.32 -10.65 10.31
CA ASN A 115 1.39 -12.11 10.07
C ASN A 115 0.17 -12.84 10.64
N SER A 116 -0.35 -12.42 11.81
CA SER A 116 -1.54 -12.99 12.43
C SER A 116 -2.85 -12.72 11.69
N ASP A 117 -2.87 -11.86 10.69
CA ASP A 117 -4.04 -11.62 9.85
C ASP A 117 -4.13 -12.60 8.66
N TRP A 118 -3.08 -13.43 8.47
CA TRP A 118 -3.00 -14.46 7.45
C TRP A 118 -3.40 -15.85 8.01
N PHE A 119 -3.95 -16.68 7.15
CA PHE A 119 -4.36 -18.06 7.49
C PHE A 119 -4.09 -19.01 6.32
N ILE A 120 -3.89 -20.29 6.66
CA ILE A 120 -3.65 -21.37 5.69
C ILE A 120 -4.97 -22.03 5.34
N THR A 121 -5.25 -22.15 4.04
CA THR A 121 -6.43 -22.86 3.53
C THR A 121 -6.17 -24.34 3.30
N VAL A 122 -4.98 -24.69 2.79
CA VAL A 122 -4.52 -26.08 2.61
C VAL A 122 -3.00 -26.16 2.69
N PHE A 123 -2.47 -27.23 3.28
CA PHE A 123 -1.04 -27.52 3.34
C PHE A 123 -0.53 -28.20 2.07
N GLY A 124 0.80 -28.16 1.88
CA GLY A 124 1.56 -28.71 0.76
C GLY A 124 2.15 -27.58 -0.07
N ASP A 125 2.58 -27.89 -1.30
CA ASP A 125 2.93 -26.88 -2.28
C ASP A 125 1.65 -26.24 -2.79
N GLY A 126 1.38 -25.04 -2.36
CA GLY A 126 0.16 -24.33 -2.74
C GLY A 126 0.27 -23.73 -4.15
N PHE A 127 -0.87 -23.69 -4.86
CA PHE A 127 -0.93 -23.18 -6.22
C PHE A 127 -2.12 -22.24 -6.42
N GLU A 128 -2.91 -22.47 -7.48
CA GLU A 128 -4.01 -21.61 -7.88
C GLU A 128 -5.19 -21.72 -6.91
N PRO A 129 -5.51 -20.66 -6.17
CA PRO A 129 -6.76 -20.59 -5.42
C PRO A 129 -7.87 -20.02 -6.29
N ALA A 130 -9.12 -20.25 -5.88
CA ALA A 130 -10.29 -19.55 -6.43
C ALA A 130 -11.29 -19.25 -5.33
N VAL A 131 -11.98 -18.12 -5.40
CA VAL A 131 -12.96 -17.71 -4.40
C VAL A 131 -14.33 -17.57 -5.05
N ASP A 132 -15.35 -18.20 -4.44
CA ASP A 132 -16.73 -18.08 -4.95
C ASP A 132 -17.14 -16.59 -4.97
N PRO A 133 -17.44 -15.99 -6.11
CA PRO A 133 -17.74 -14.57 -6.22
C PRO A 133 -19.01 -14.14 -5.49
N THR A 134 -19.88 -15.09 -5.15
CA THR A 134 -21.15 -14.85 -4.44
C THR A 134 -21.12 -15.25 -2.97
N ASP A 135 -20.11 -16.03 -2.56
CA ASP A 135 -19.89 -16.47 -1.18
C ASP A 135 -18.39 -16.45 -0.85
N PRO A 136 -17.86 -15.31 -0.39
CA PRO A 136 -16.43 -15.14 -0.17
C PRO A 136 -15.86 -16.03 0.96
N ASP A 137 -16.71 -16.73 1.71
CA ASP A 137 -16.26 -17.71 2.71
C ASP A 137 -15.98 -19.09 2.10
N THR A 138 -16.40 -19.33 0.86
CA THR A 138 -16.11 -20.54 0.09
C THR A 138 -14.88 -20.31 -0.78
N VAL A 139 -13.78 -20.98 -0.43
CA VAL A 139 -12.48 -20.87 -1.11
C VAL A 139 -12.07 -22.25 -1.62
N TYR A 140 -11.69 -22.32 -2.89
CA TYR A 140 -11.07 -23.51 -3.47
C TYR A 140 -9.56 -23.34 -3.38
N SER A 141 -8.87 -24.38 -2.92
CA SER A 141 -7.42 -24.32 -2.73
C SER A 141 -6.81 -25.65 -3.11
N GLN A 142 -5.64 -25.61 -3.70
CA GLN A 142 -4.97 -26.81 -4.20
C GLN A 142 -3.55 -26.94 -3.64
N TRP A 143 -3.07 -28.18 -3.71
CA TRP A 143 -1.66 -28.54 -3.50
C TRP A 143 -1.18 -29.42 -4.66
N GLN A 144 0.10 -29.74 -4.68
CA GLN A 144 0.76 -30.44 -5.78
C GLN A 144 0.02 -31.69 -6.26
N TYR A 145 0.18 -31.98 -7.56
CA TYR A 145 -0.40 -33.14 -8.24
C TYR A 145 -1.93 -33.22 -8.20
N GLY A 146 -2.56 -32.08 -8.33
CA GLY A 146 -4.02 -31.96 -8.44
C GLY A 146 -4.78 -32.19 -7.16
N GLY A 147 -4.11 -32.13 -6.00
CA GLY A 147 -4.82 -32.07 -4.73
C GLY A 147 -5.72 -30.84 -4.68
N LEU A 148 -7.01 -30.99 -4.33
CA LEU A 148 -7.98 -29.89 -4.36
C LEU A 148 -8.95 -29.99 -3.19
N VAL A 149 -9.11 -28.92 -2.44
CA VAL A 149 -10.11 -28.78 -1.38
C VAL A 149 -11.04 -27.61 -1.60
N ARG A 150 -12.26 -27.75 -1.11
CA ARG A 150 -13.17 -26.65 -0.81
C ARG A 150 -13.03 -26.31 0.68
N TYR A 151 -12.55 -25.11 0.96
CA TYR A 151 -12.33 -24.59 2.30
C TYR A 151 -13.42 -23.60 2.69
N ASN A 152 -13.99 -23.74 3.88
CA ASN A 152 -14.91 -22.75 4.44
C ASN A 152 -14.17 -21.89 5.46
N ARG A 153 -14.04 -20.59 5.17
CA ARG A 153 -13.28 -19.65 6.01
C ARG A 153 -13.90 -19.45 7.39
N LYS A 154 -15.23 -19.51 7.52
CA LYS A 154 -15.92 -19.31 8.81
C LYS A 154 -15.74 -20.49 9.77
N THR A 155 -15.80 -21.70 9.24
CA THR A 155 -15.75 -22.93 10.05
C THR A 155 -14.35 -23.53 10.11
N GLY A 156 -13.46 -23.21 9.16
CA GLY A 156 -12.17 -23.85 8.97
C GLY A 156 -12.25 -25.23 8.36
N GLU A 157 -13.44 -25.69 7.93
CA GLU A 157 -13.66 -27.01 7.35
C GLU A 157 -13.03 -27.11 5.96
N ARG A 158 -12.37 -28.24 5.69
CA ARG A 158 -11.78 -28.61 4.40
C ARG A 158 -12.44 -29.88 3.90
N VAL A 159 -12.95 -29.83 2.69
CA VAL A 159 -13.53 -31.00 2.02
C VAL A 159 -12.68 -31.31 0.79
N ASP A 160 -12.12 -32.54 0.71
CA ASP A 160 -11.40 -32.97 -0.49
C ASP A 160 -12.43 -33.15 -1.63
N ILE A 161 -12.16 -32.49 -2.74
CA ILE A 161 -13.05 -32.50 -3.92
C ILE A 161 -12.30 -32.85 -5.22
N LYS A 162 -11.08 -33.40 -5.13
CA LYS A 162 -10.29 -33.76 -6.31
C LYS A 162 -11.04 -34.79 -7.17
N PRO A 163 -11.19 -34.57 -8.51
CA PRO A 163 -11.68 -35.59 -9.43
C PRO A 163 -10.84 -36.88 -9.37
N GLN A 164 -11.49 -38.02 -9.38
CA GLN A 164 -10.85 -39.31 -9.31
C GLN A 164 -10.96 -40.07 -10.64
N GLU A 165 -10.08 -41.08 -10.85
CA GLU A 165 -10.08 -41.95 -12.00
C GLU A 165 -11.37 -42.75 -12.11
N ALA A 166 -11.93 -42.80 -13.32
CA ALA A 166 -13.05 -43.68 -13.61
C ALA A 166 -12.58 -45.14 -13.62
N LYS A 167 -13.47 -46.10 -13.25
CA LYS A 167 -13.15 -47.53 -13.17
C LYS A 167 -12.52 -48.12 -14.45
N GLN A 168 -12.82 -47.57 -15.60
CA GLN A 168 -12.33 -47.95 -16.93
C GLN A 168 -11.72 -46.79 -17.71
N GLY A 169 -11.27 -45.75 -17.01
CA GLY A 169 -10.62 -44.56 -17.63
C GLY A 169 -9.10 -44.70 -17.71
N PRO A 170 -8.43 -43.82 -18.43
CA PRO A 170 -6.99 -43.68 -18.37
C PRO A 170 -6.55 -43.15 -16.99
N PRO A 171 -5.31 -43.43 -16.53
CA PRO A 171 -4.77 -42.77 -15.38
C PRO A 171 -4.69 -41.24 -15.61
N LEU A 172 -5.01 -40.45 -14.60
CA LEU A 172 -4.98 -39.01 -14.69
C LEU A 172 -3.54 -38.50 -14.47
N ARG A 173 -3.08 -37.65 -15.37
CA ARG A 173 -1.81 -36.94 -15.25
C ARG A 173 -2.09 -35.54 -14.72
N TRP A 174 -1.71 -35.28 -13.50
CA TRP A 174 -1.86 -33.99 -12.87
C TRP A 174 -0.55 -33.21 -12.96
N ASN A 175 -0.65 -31.96 -13.37
CA ASN A 175 0.50 -31.04 -13.27
C ASN A 175 0.85 -30.77 -11.82
N TRP A 176 2.07 -30.28 -11.59
CA TRP A 176 2.44 -29.75 -10.28
C TRP A 176 1.49 -28.63 -9.89
N ASP A 177 1.22 -27.70 -10.83
CA ASP A 177 0.26 -26.63 -10.74
C ASP A 177 -0.89 -26.91 -11.74
N SER A 178 -2.00 -27.42 -11.28
CA SER A 178 -3.17 -27.78 -12.11
C SER A 178 -4.12 -26.59 -12.18
N PRO A 179 -4.62 -26.18 -13.37
CA PRO A 179 -5.46 -25.01 -13.50
C PRO A 179 -6.85 -25.23 -12.91
N LEU A 180 -7.31 -24.23 -12.14
CA LEU A 180 -8.61 -24.16 -11.47
C LEU A 180 -9.34 -22.89 -11.91
N PHE A 181 -10.63 -23.01 -12.24
CA PHE A 181 -11.41 -21.86 -12.74
C PHE A 181 -12.87 -21.94 -12.30
N ILE A 182 -13.47 -20.82 -11.93
CA ILE A 182 -14.91 -20.67 -11.64
C ILE A 182 -15.60 -20.04 -12.84
N SER A 183 -16.65 -20.67 -13.37
CA SER A 183 -17.41 -20.16 -14.49
C SER A 183 -17.98 -18.76 -14.20
N PRO A 184 -17.82 -17.78 -15.11
CA PRO A 184 -18.42 -16.46 -14.96
C PRO A 184 -19.95 -16.49 -15.09
N HIS A 185 -20.53 -17.59 -15.59
CA HIS A 185 -21.97 -17.75 -15.79
C HIS A 185 -22.68 -18.44 -14.63
N ASN A 186 -21.94 -19.17 -13.78
CA ASN A 186 -22.50 -19.88 -12.63
C ASN A 186 -21.44 -20.04 -11.54
N SER A 187 -21.59 -19.37 -10.42
CA SER A 187 -20.64 -19.41 -9.29
C SER A 187 -20.46 -20.79 -8.65
N LYS A 188 -21.40 -21.72 -8.88
CA LYS A 188 -21.27 -23.12 -8.41
C LYS A 188 -20.54 -24.01 -9.43
N ARG A 189 -20.36 -23.54 -10.66
CA ARG A 189 -19.64 -24.27 -11.69
C ARG A 189 -18.16 -23.99 -11.59
N ILE A 190 -17.41 -25.03 -11.38
CA ILE A 190 -15.95 -25.00 -11.37
C ILE A 190 -15.39 -25.97 -12.39
N TYR A 191 -14.27 -25.60 -12.98
CA TYR A 191 -13.49 -26.42 -13.87
C TYR A 191 -12.14 -26.73 -13.23
N TYR A 192 -11.67 -27.98 -13.42
CA TYR A 192 -10.37 -28.40 -12.95
C TYR A 192 -9.76 -29.38 -13.95
N ALA A 193 -8.46 -29.31 -14.18
CA ALA A 193 -7.87 -30.04 -15.28
C ALA A 193 -6.60 -30.82 -14.95
N SER A 194 -6.59 -32.06 -15.43
CA SER A 194 -5.41 -32.92 -15.65
C SER A 194 -5.01 -32.84 -17.14
N GLN A 195 -4.78 -33.96 -17.85
CA GLN A 195 -4.83 -34.00 -19.32
C GLN A 195 -6.28 -33.98 -19.84
N ILE A 196 -7.24 -34.12 -18.96
CA ILE A 196 -8.68 -34.12 -19.21
C ILE A 196 -9.28 -32.97 -18.44
N LEU A 197 -10.22 -32.22 -19.05
CA LEU A 197 -10.97 -31.18 -18.38
C LEU A 197 -12.18 -31.76 -17.66
N PHE A 198 -12.29 -31.46 -16.39
CA PHE A 198 -13.43 -31.81 -15.53
C PHE A 198 -14.27 -30.57 -15.25
N ARG A 199 -15.59 -30.78 -15.13
CA ARG A 199 -16.57 -29.77 -14.75
C ARG A 199 -17.42 -30.28 -13.60
N SER A 200 -17.61 -29.44 -12.60
CA SER A 200 -18.59 -29.60 -11.54
C SER A 200 -19.60 -28.44 -11.63
N ASP A 201 -20.89 -28.72 -11.43
CA ASP A 201 -21.95 -27.71 -11.35
C ASP A 201 -22.47 -27.50 -9.90
N ASP A 202 -21.83 -28.13 -8.92
CA ASP A 202 -22.24 -28.19 -7.51
C ASP A 202 -21.07 -27.97 -6.53
N ARG A 203 -20.13 -27.09 -6.89
CA ARG A 203 -18.96 -26.72 -6.06
C ARG A 203 -18.00 -27.87 -5.76
N GLY A 204 -17.88 -28.82 -6.67
CA GLY A 204 -16.96 -29.95 -6.56
C GLY A 204 -17.52 -31.19 -5.89
N ASP A 205 -18.82 -31.20 -5.53
CA ASP A 205 -19.45 -32.41 -4.97
C ASP A 205 -19.51 -33.55 -5.98
N ASN A 206 -19.74 -33.22 -7.26
CA ASN A 206 -19.75 -34.17 -8.38
C ASN A 206 -18.95 -33.64 -9.56
N TRP A 207 -18.24 -34.51 -10.27
CA TRP A 207 -17.44 -34.18 -11.43
C TRP A 207 -17.82 -34.95 -12.67
N ASN A 208 -17.81 -34.27 -13.81
CA ASN A 208 -17.99 -34.87 -15.14
C ASN A 208 -16.77 -34.52 -16.00
N ALA A 209 -16.18 -35.52 -16.66
CA ALA A 209 -15.20 -35.29 -17.70
C ALA A 209 -15.91 -34.67 -18.93
N VAL A 210 -15.48 -33.47 -19.34
CA VAL A 210 -16.05 -32.72 -20.47
C VAL A 210 -15.05 -32.61 -21.63
N SER A 211 -14.00 -33.43 -21.62
CA SER A 211 -13.08 -33.54 -22.74
C SER A 211 -12.45 -34.93 -22.82
N PRO A 212 -11.92 -35.34 -24.01
CA PRO A 212 -10.89 -36.37 -24.09
C PRO A 212 -9.54 -35.85 -23.56
N ASP A 213 -8.46 -36.61 -23.72
CA ASP A 213 -7.09 -36.12 -23.53
C ASP A 213 -6.78 -35.03 -24.56
N LEU A 214 -6.61 -33.79 -24.10
CA LEU A 214 -6.42 -32.58 -24.93
C LEU A 214 -4.96 -32.29 -25.27
N THR A 215 -4.03 -33.16 -24.84
CA THR A 215 -2.58 -32.99 -25.04
C THR A 215 -2.10 -33.63 -26.35
N ARG A 216 -0.81 -33.47 -26.66
CA ARG A 216 -0.17 -34.18 -27.81
C ARG A 216 0.03 -35.68 -27.54
N GLN A 217 -0.20 -36.16 -26.30
CA GLN A 217 -0.02 -37.56 -25.90
C GLN A 217 1.41 -38.09 -26.16
N ILE A 218 2.41 -37.22 -25.96
CA ILE A 218 3.82 -37.54 -26.19
C ILE A 218 4.34 -38.45 -25.09
N ASP A 219 4.95 -39.59 -25.47
CA ASP A 219 5.68 -40.43 -24.52
C ASP A 219 6.97 -39.71 -24.12
N ARG A 220 7.00 -39.14 -22.90
CA ARG A 220 8.14 -38.42 -22.36
C ARG A 220 9.43 -39.24 -22.32
N ASN A 221 9.32 -40.56 -22.25
CA ASN A 221 10.49 -41.46 -22.22
C ASN A 221 11.24 -41.51 -23.57
N LYS A 222 10.62 -41.04 -24.65
CA LYS A 222 11.21 -40.92 -25.97
C LYS A 222 11.80 -39.51 -26.25
N LEU A 223 11.58 -38.57 -25.36
CA LEU A 223 12.11 -37.22 -25.50
C LEU A 223 13.61 -37.18 -25.16
N LYS A 224 14.33 -36.36 -25.90
CA LYS A 224 15.75 -36.08 -25.62
C LYS A 224 15.86 -35.13 -24.44
N VAL A 225 16.69 -35.49 -23.47
CA VAL A 225 17.12 -34.61 -22.38
C VAL A 225 18.62 -34.47 -22.47
N MET A 226 19.12 -33.24 -22.52
CA MET A 226 20.56 -32.95 -22.77
C MET A 226 21.11 -33.66 -24.02
N GLY A 227 20.32 -33.64 -25.10
CA GLY A 227 20.71 -34.13 -26.43
C GLY A 227 20.53 -35.63 -26.68
N ARG A 228 20.12 -36.43 -25.69
CA ARG A 228 19.92 -37.90 -25.86
C ARG A 228 18.69 -38.40 -25.12
N VAL A 229 18.19 -39.57 -25.56
CA VAL A 229 17.15 -40.34 -24.85
C VAL A 229 17.85 -41.19 -23.75
N TRP A 230 17.32 -41.15 -22.56
CA TRP A 230 17.87 -41.83 -21.39
C TRP A 230 17.13 -43.13 -21.09
N GLY A 231 17.89 -44.14 -20.65
CA GLY A 231 17.33 -45.41 -20.23
C GLY A 231 16.54 -45.31 -18.91
N VAL A 232 15.85 -46.40 -18.56
CA VAL A 232 14.99 -46.47 -17.36
C VAL A 232 15.77 -46.30 -16.05
N ASP A 233 17.04 -46.71 -16.04
CA ASP A 233 17.91 -46.66 -14.85
C ASP A 233 18.69 -45.35 -14.72
N ALA A 234 18.35 -44.32 -15.49
CA ALA A 234 18.97 -43.00 -15.34
C ALA A 234 18.60 -42.41 -13.97
N VAL A 235 19.60 -41.87 -13.28
CA VAL A 235 19.43 -41.28 -11.94
C VAL A 235 18.35 -40.21 -11.93
N ALA A 236 17.43 -40.30 -11.01
CA ALA A 236 16.35 -39.35 -10.78
C ALA A 236 15.48 -38.97 -12.02
N LYS A 237 15.47 -39.83 -13.05
CA LYS A 237 14.79 -39.55 -14.33
C LYS A 237 13.31 -39.17 -14.17
N ASN A 238 12.61 -39.83 -13.24
CA ASN A 238 11.17 -39.67 -13.06
C ASN A 238 10.78 -39.23 -11.65
N THR A 239 11.76 -38.68 -10.92
CA THR A 239 11.57 -38.23 -9.53
C THR A 239 11.26 -36.74 -9.50
N SER A 240 10.32 -36.32 -8.66
CA SER A 240 9.99 -34.94 -8.35
C SER A 240 9.75 -34.01 -9.59
N THR A 241 9.12 -34.55 -10.64
CA THR A 241 8.73 -33.79 -11.82
C THR A 241 7.30 -34.03 -12.19
N SER A 242 6.60 -32.99 -12.68
CA SER A 242 5.29 -33.16 -13.28
C SER A 242 5.32 -34.13 -14.46
N LEU A 243 4.26 -34.88 -14.62
CA LEU A 243 4.04 -35.68 -15.82
C LEU A 243 3.85 -34.74 -17.01
N TYR A 244 4.51 -35.03 -18.14
CA TYR A 244 4.41 -34.20 -19.34
C TYR A 244 3.17 -34.54 -20.16
N GLY A 245 2.53 -33.52 -20.72
CA GLY A 245 1.26 -33.59 -21.43
C GLY A 245 0.11 -33.34 -20.45
N ASN A 246 -0.01 -32.10 -19.96
CA ASN A 246 -1.06 -31.66 -19.05
C ASN A 246 -1.69 -30.36 -19.57
N ILE A 247 -2.94 -30.12 -19.15
CA ILE A 247 -3.55 -28.80 -19.24
C ILE A 247 -2.95 -27.93 -18.15
N VAL A 248 -2.60 -26.68 -18.49
CA VAL A 248 -1.88 -25.75 -17.59
C VAL A 248 -2.48 -24.36 -17.55
N SER A 249 -3.42 -24.07 -18.45
CA SER A 249 -4.20 -22.82 -18.43
C SER A 249 -5.57 -23.06 -19.06
N MET A 250 -6.56 -22.30 -18.65
CA MET A 250 -7.92 -22.36 -19.19
C MET A 250 -8.73 -21.15 -18.87
N ASP A 251 -9.72 -20.83 -19.72
CA ASP A 251 -10.70 -19.79 -19.47
C ASP A 251 -12.02 -20.08 -20.18
N GLU A 252 -13.12 -19.49 -19.71
CA GLU A 252 -14.44 -19.49 -20.32
C GLU A 252 -14.83 -18.07 -20.70
N SER A 253 -15.26 -17.85 -21.94
CA SER A 253 -15.72 -16.54 -22.40
C SER A 253 -16.84 -15.99 -21.50
N THR A 254 -16.67 -14.79 -20.98
CA THR A 254 -17.70 -14.08 -20.21
C THR A 254 -18.91 -13.66 -21.07
N LYS A 255 -18.78 -13.72 -22.40
CA LYS A 255 -19.80 -13.32 -23.40
C LYS A 255 -20.55 -14.49 -24.02
N ALA A 256 -20.01 -15.71 -23.92
CA ALA A 256 -20.61 -16.89 -24.51
C ALA A 256 -20.39 -18.09 -23.58
N GLU A 257 -21.44 -18.50 -22.86
CA GLU A 257 -21.40 -19.66 -21.99
C GLU A 257 -21.02 -20.92 -22.77
N GLY A 258 -20.07 -21.70 -22.24
CA GLY A 258 -19.60 -22.93 -22.87
C GLY A 258 -18.60 -22.73 -24.02
N LEU A 259 -18.19 -21.50 -24.31
CA LEU A 259 -17.03 -21.24 -25.15
C LEU A 259 -15.77 -21.32 -24.28
N LEU A 260 -15.08 -22.46 -24.36
CA LEU A 260 -13.95 -22.82 -23.52
C LEU A 260 -12.63 -22.78 -24.30
N TYR A 261 -11.60 -22.29 -23.66
CA TYR A 261 -10.22 -22.29 -24.14
C TYR A 261 -9.33 -23.01 -23.14
N VAL A 262 -8.42 -23.85 -23.66
CA VAL A 262 -7.49 -24.65 -22.85
C VAL A 262 -6.10 -24.61 -23.46
N GLY A 263 -5.08 -24.39 -22.63
CA GLY A 263 -3.68 -24.41 -22.98
C GLY A 263 -2.94 -25.59 -22.33
N THR A 264 -1.94 -26.14 -23.03
CA THR A 264 -1.19 -27.30 -22.58
C THR A 264 0.31 -26.99 -22.40
N ASP A 265 0.99 -27.79 -21.56
CA ASP A 265 2.44 -27.71 -21.35
C ASP A 265 3.26 -28.18 -22.57
N ASP A 266 2.61 -28.89 -23.51
CA ASP A 266 3.19 -29.39 -24.76
C ASP A 266 2.80 -28.56 -26.00
N GLY A 267 2.29 -27.32 -25.78
CA GLY A 267 2.17 -26.27 -26.80
C GLY A 267 0.90 -26.38 -27.66
N LEU A 268 -0.20 -26.86 -27.12
CA LEU A 268 -1.50 -26.82 -27.81
C LEU A 268 -2.42 -25.80 -27.18
N VAL A 269 -3.18 -25.11 -28.01
CA VAL A 269 -4.42 -24.45 -27.61
C VAL A 269 -5.60 -25.30 -28.12
N GLN A 270 -6.57 -25.57 -27.28
CA GLN A 270 -7.78 -26.30 -27.61
C GLN A 270 -9.00 -25.40 -27.39
N VAL A 271 -9.96 -25.43 -28.30
CA VAL A 271 -11.16 -24.58 -28.25
C VAL A 271 -12.41 -25.44 -28.36
N SER A 272 -13.33 -25.29 -27.43
CA SER A 272 -14.67 -25.84 -27.50
C SER A 272 -15.70 -24.71 -27.59
N GLU A 273 -16.63 -24.80 -28.55
CA GLU A 273 -17.72 -23.83 -28.74
C GLU A 273 -19.07 -24.37 -28.24
N ASP A 274 -19.07 -25.55 -27.60
CA ASP A 274 -20.27 -26.31 -27.21
C ASP A 274 -20.14 -26.98 -25.82
N ALA A 275 -19.52 -26.26 -24.85
CA ALA A 275 -19.37 -26.66 -23.48
C ALA A 275 -18.58 -27.97 -23.27
N GLY A 276 -17.64 -28.28 -24.17
CA GLY A 276 -16.72 -29.42 -24.07
C GLY A 276 -17.17 -30.64 -24.88
N LEU A 277 -18.28 -30.60 -25.62
CA LEU A 277 -18.72 -31.71 -26.44
C LEU A 277 -17.79 -31.99 -27.61
N ASN A 278 -17.29 -30.95 -28.24
CA ASN A 278 -16.33 -31.01 -29.35
C ASN A 278 -15.16 -30.07 -29.10
N TRP A 279 -13.96 -30.51 -29.51
CA TRP A 279 -12.72 -29.74 -29.31
C TRP A 279 -11.98 -29.56 -30.62
N ARG A 280 -11.56 -28.34 -30.90
CA ARG A 280 -10.76 -27.97 -32.07
C ARG A 280 -9.33 -27.67 -31.62
N LYS A 281 -8.40 -28.45 -32.14
CA LYS A 281 -6.97 -28.32 -31.84
C LYS A 281 -6.34 -27.19 -32.64
N VAL A 282 -5.53 -26.37 -31.97
CA VAL A 282 -4.61 -25.38 -32.54
C VAL A 282 -3.22 -25.81 -32.16
N ASP A 283 -2.44 -26.32 -33.10
CA ASP A 283 -1.06 -26.82 -32.90
C ASP A 283 0.01 -25.94 -33.56
N ARG A 284 -0.44 -24.91 -34.29
CA ARG A 284 0.41 -23.88 -34.92
C ARG A 284 -0.32 -22.55 -34.93
N PHE A 285 0.43 -21.48 -34.82
CA PHE A 285 -0.07 -20.11 -34.80
C PHE A 285 0.11 -19.41 -36.16
N GLY A 286 -0.29 -20.08 -37.23
CA GLY A 286 -0.13 -19.59 -38.59
C GLY A 286 1.34 -19.53 -39.04
N THR A 287 1.76 -18.36 -39.53
CA THR A 287 3.15 -18.09 -39.97
C THR A 287 4.00 -17.41 -38.89
N LEU A 288 3.47 -17.24 -37.68
CA LEU A 288 4.16 -16.59 -36.57
C LEU A 288 5.32 -17.49 -36.09
N ASP A 289 6.44 -16.86 -35.72
CA ASP A 289 7.63 -17.52 -35.17
C ASP A 289 7.43 -17.83 -33.67
N VAL A 290 6.54 -18.76 -33.40
CA VAL A 290 6.20 -19.21 -32.05
C VAL A 290 6.71 -20.64 -31.84
N PRO A 291 7.35 -20.95 -30.71
CA PRO A 291 7.86 -22.29 -30.42
C PRO A 291 6.74 -23.35 -30.44
N GLU A 292 6.93 -24.42 -31.22
CA GLU A 292 5.92 -25.48 -31.39
C GLU A 292 5.48 -26.14 -30.08
N PHE A 293 6.41 -26.28 -29.13
CA PHE A 293 6.18 -26.89 -27.82
C PHE A 293 6.28 -25.85 -26.70
N GLY A 294 5.97 -24.59 -26.98
CA GLY A 294 5.96 -23.52 -25.99
C GLY A 294 4.87 -23.81 -24.94
N TYR A 295 5.19 -23.61 -23.67
CA TYR A 295 4.25 -23.77 -22.57
C TYR A 295 3.18 -22.68 -22.66
N ILE A 296 1.90 -23.05 -22.80
CA ILE A 296 0.78 -22.12 -22.85
C ILE A 296 0.46 -21.68 -21.44
N ASN A 297 1.17 -20.67 -20.98
CA ASN A 297 1.22 -20.29 -19.57
C ASN A 297 -0.10 -19.67 -19.09
N ASP A 298 -0.74 -18.90 -19.97
CA ASP A 298 -1.99 -18.22 -19.65
C ASP A 298 -2.88 -18.09 -20.91
N ILE A 299 -4.18 -18.16 -20.69
CA ILE A 299 -5.23 -17.90 -21.69
C ILE A 299 -6.27 -17.00 -21.06
N GLU A 300 -6.59 -15.89 -21.74
CA GLU A 300 -7.58 -14.92 -21.29
C GLU A 300 -8.61 -14.69 -22.41
N ALA A 301 -9.86 -15.08 -22.18
CA ALA A 301 -10.96 -14.76 -23.09
C ALA A 301 -11.31 -13.28 -22.93
N ASP A 302 -11.43 -12.56 -24.06
CA ASP A 302 -11.70 -11.13 -24.05
C ASP A 302 -13.01 -10.80 -23.33
N LEU A 303 -12.96 -9.80 -22.43
CA LEU A 303 -14.10 -9.41 -21.61
C LEU A 303 -15.20 -8.65 -22.38
N PHE A 304 -14.97 -8.26 -23.65
CA PHE A 304 -15.86 -7.43 -24.45
C PHE A 304 -16.37 -8.11 -25.72
N ASP A 305 -15.57 -9.02 -26.31
CA ASP A 305 -15.87 -9.71 -27.57
C ASP A 305 -15.70 -11.23 -27.44
N ALA A 306 -16.78 -11.98 -27.65
CA ALA A 306 -16.76 -13.45 -27.59
C ALA A 306 -15.85 -14.13 -28.64
N ASN A 307 -15.40 -13.42 -29.68
CA ASN A 307 -14.53 -13.98 -30.69
C ASN A 307 -13.04 -13.79 -30.40
N THR A 308 -12.71 -12.94 -29.42
CA THR A 308 -11.34 -12.58 -29.11
C THR A 308 -10.82 -13.38 -27.91
N VAL A 309 -9.57 -13.85 -28.02
CA VAL A 309 -8.83 -14.55 -26.95
C VAL A 309 -7.35 -14.17 -27.04
N TYR A 310 -6.71 -14.11 -25.89
CA TYR A 310 -5.28 -13.83 -25.73
C TYR A 310 -4.57 -15.05 -25.18
N VAL A 311 -3.29 -15.21 -25.53
CA VAL A 311 -2.45 -16.31 -25.04
C VAL A 311 -1.06 -15.79 -24.72
N ALA A 312 -0.56 -16.11 -23.52
CA ALA A 312 0.82 -15.92 -23.15
C ALA A 312 1.59 -17.24 -23.19
N ILE A 313 2.73 -17.26 -23.87
CA ILE A 313 3.53 -18.46 -24.08
C ILE A 313 4.95 -18.22 -23.58
N ASN A 314 5.50 -19.20 -22.87
CA ASN A 314 6.92 -19.17 -22.52
C ASN A 314 7.66 -20.44 -22.99
N ASN A 315 8.95 -20.28 -23.22
CA ASN A 315 9.80 -21.37 -23.71
C ASN A 315 11.16 -21.43 -22.99
N HIS A 316 11.24 -20.82 -21.79
CA HIS A 316 12.49 -20.71 -21.03
C HIS A 316 13.12 -22.06 -20.72
N LYS A 317 12.31 -23.12 -20.52
CA LYS A 317 12.81 -24.49 -20.29
C LYS A 317 13.59 -25.07 -21.47
N ARG A 318 13.53 -24.42 -22.65
CA ARG A 318 14.30 -24.75 -23.86
C ARG A 318 15.37 -23.71 -24.20
N GLY A 319 15.66 -22.78 -23.26
CA GLY A 319 16.66 -21.72 -23.44
C GLY A 319 16.19 -20.55 -24.29
N ASP A 320 14.92 -20.44 -24.56
CA ASP A 320 14.32 -19.32 -25.28
C ASP A 320 13.56 -18.45 -24.30
N PHE A 321 14.04 -17.22 -24.09
CA PHE A 321 13.54 -16.27 -23.08
C PHE A 321 12.75 -15.12 -23.69
N LYS A 322 12.41 -15.18 -24.97
CA LYS A 322 11.60 -14.15 -25.62
C LYS A 322 10.20 -14.09 -25.04
N PRO A 323 9.61 -12.89 -24.98
CA PRO A 323 8.18 -12.76 -24.70
C PRO A 323 7.34 -13.21 -25.90
N TYR A 324 6.21 -13.85 -25.63
CA TYR A 324 5.24 -14.22 -26.65
C TYR A 324 3.84 -13.92 -26.13
N ILE A 325 3.15 -12.96 -26.72
CA ILE A 325 1.74 -12.65 -26.47
C ILE A 325 1.01 -12.64 -27.82
N LEU A 326 0.00 -13.48 -27.93
CA LEU A 326 -0.79 -13.64 -29.15
C LEU A 326 -2.25 -13.26 -28.89
N ARG A 327 -2.91 -12.71 -29.91
CA ARG A 327 -4.33 -12.41 -29.97
C ARG A 327 -4.97 -13.13 -31.14
N SER A 328 -6.14 -13.73 -30.91
CA SER A 328 -7.04 -14.17 -31.98
C SER A 328 -8.34 -13.36 -31.88
N SER A 329 -8.93 -12.99 -33.00
CA SER A 329 -10.24 -12.32 -33.09
C SER A 329 -11.31 -13.19 -33.76
N ASP A 330 -11.06 -14.49 -33.87
CA ASP A 330 -11.93 -15.46 -34.55
C ASP A 330 -11.98 -16.82 -33.81
N ARG A 331 -11.93 -16.75 -32.48
CA ARG A 331 -11.95 -17.91 -31.57
C ARG A 331 -10.78 -18.86 -31.79
N GLY A 332 -9.58 -18.33 -32.00
CA GLY A 332 -8.35 -19.11 -32.15
C GLY A 332 -8.20 -19.80 -33.54
N LYS A 333 -8.84 -19.31 -34.59
CA LYS A 333 -8.62 -19.81 -35.96
C LYS A 333 -7.41 -19.14 -36.62
N THR A 334 -7.26 -17.84 -36.41
CA THR A 334 -6.08 -17.06 -36.82
C THR A 334 -5.48 -16.26 -35.66
N TRP A 335 -4.22 -15.97 -35.74
CA TRP A 335 -3.47 -15.34 -34.64
C TRP A 335 -2.63 -14.18 -35.13
N GLN A 336 -2.50 -13.18 -34.28
CA GLN A 336 -1.64 -12.00 -34.41
C GLN A 336 -0.77 -11.85 -33.17
N GLU A 337 0.47 -11.52 -33.38
CA GLU A 337 1.36 -11.15 -32.28
C GLU A 337 1.06 -9.74 -31.78
N ILE A 338 0.98 -9.59 -30.46
CA ILE A 338 0.78 -8.31 -29.73
C ILE A 338 1.85 -8.11 -28.66
N THR A 339 2.99 -8.75 -28.81
CA THR A 339 4.17 -8.62 -27.94
C THR A 339 4.72 -7.19 -27.95
N GLY A 340 4.51 -6.44 -29.06
CA GLY A 340 4.90 -5.03 -29.18
C GLY A 340 6.38 -4.79 -28.94
N ASP A 341 6.66 -3.83 -28.08
CA ASP A 341 8.01 -3.41 -27.70
C ASP A 341 8.48 -3.95 -26.35
N LEU A 342 7.90 -5.06 -25.87
CA LEU A 342 8.41 -5.74 -24.68
C LEU A 342 9.90 -6.10 -24.84
N PRO A 343 10.70 -6.07 -23.75
CA PRO A 343 12.09 -6.45 -23.80
C PRO A 343 12.30 -7.86 -24.40
N GLN A 344 13.28 -8.01 -25.30
CA GLN A 344 13.54 -9.27 -26.01
C GLN A 344 13.98 -10.42 -25.08
N ARG A 345 14.25 -10.15 -23.82
CA ARG A 345 14.53 -11.13 -22.78
C ARG A 345 13.62 -10.89 -21.58
N GLY A 346 12.75 -11.82 -21.33
CA GLY A 346 11.78 -11.78 -20.23
C GLY A 346 10.52 -12.53 -20.61
N SER A 347 10.47 -13.84 -20.32
CA SER A 347 9.30 -14.68 -20.56
C SER A 347 8.05 -14.05 -19.92
N VAL A 348 6.91 -14.13 -20.63
CA VAL A 348 5.60 -13.68 -20.12
C VAL A 348 4.95 -14.85 -19.41
N TYR A 349 4.40 -14.61 -18.22
CA TYR A 349 3.74 -15.63 -17.42
C TYR A 349 2.23 -15.46 -17.37
N CYS A 350 1.73 -14.24 -17.39
CA CYS A 350 0.31 -13.97 -17.25
C CYS A 350 -0.09 -12.69 -17.98
N LEU A 351 -1.38 -12.60 -18.29
CA LEU A 351 -2.03 -11.47 -18.93
C LEU A 351 -3.35 -11.18 -18.22
N LYS A 352 -3.72 -9.91 -18.05
CA LYS A 352 -5.05 -9.51 -17.55
C LYS A 352 -5.57 -8.30 -18.29
N GLN A 353 -6.83 -8.41 -18.77
CA GLN A 353 -7.52 -7.31 -19.42
C GLN A 353 -8.30 -6.48 -18.39
N ASP A 354 -8.27 -5.15 -18.54
CA ASP A 354 -9.12 -4.27 -17.73
C ASP A 354 -10.60 -4.49 -18.08
N HIS A 355 -11.44 -4.50 -17.05
CA HIS A 355 -12.88 -4.78 -17.19
C HIS A 355 -13.72 -3.59 -17.69
N VAL A 356 -13.11 -2.42 -17.93
CA VAL A 356 -13.76 -1.20 -18.43
C VAL A 356 -13.20 -0.75 -19.78
N ASN A 357 -11.89 -0.78 -19.96
CA ASN A 357 -11.23 -0.38 -21.20
C ASN A 357 -10.58 -1.58 -21.89
N PRO A 358 -11.12 -2.06 -23.03
CA PRO A 358 -10.63 -3.26 -23.72
C PRO A 358 -9.16 -3.16 -24.19
N LYS A 359 -8.63 -1.96 -24.31
CA LYS A 359 -7.24 -1.73 -24.75
C LYS A 359 -6.23 -1.65 -23.61
N LEU A 360 -6.71 -1.48 -22.37
CA LEU A 360 -5.86 -1.51 -21.19
C LEU A 360 -5.68 -2.96 -20.76
N MET A 361 -4.43 -3.40 -20.80
CA MET A 361 -4.05 -4.76 -20.40
C MET A 361 -2.76 -4.71 -19.57
N PHE A 362 -2.57 -5.72 -18.75
CA PHE A 362 -1.39 -5.90 -17.92
C PHE A 362 -0.74 -7.24 -18.25
N CYS A 363 0.60 -7.31 -18.20
CA CYS A 363 1.30 -8.60 -18.28
C CYS A 363 2.38 -8.70 -17.21
N GLY A 364 2.49 -9.91 -16.64
CA GLY A 364 3.57 -10.30 -15.73
C GLY A 364 4.69 -11.00 -16.49
N THR A 365 5.92 -10.58 -16.24
CA THR A 365 7.12 -11.13 -16.89
C THR A 365 8.14 -11.61 -15.86
N GLU A 366 9.21 -12.24 -16.33
CA GLU A 366 10.39 -12.63 -15.52
C GLU A 366 11.02 -11.46 -14.74
N PHE A 367 10.88 -10.21 -15.23
CA PHE A 367 11.59 -9.07 -14.65
C PHE A 367 10.67 -7.90 -14.25
N GLY A 368 9.36 -8.14 -14.13
CA GLY A 368 8.41 -7.14 -13.67
C GLY A 368 7.05 -7.21 -14.35
N CYS A 369 6.29 -6.15 -14.16
CA CYS A 369 4.96 -5.97 -14.74
C CYS A 369 4.96 -4.85 -15.77
N TYR A 370 4.21 -5.03 -16.85
CA TYR A 370 4.00 -4.04 -17.89
C TYR A 370 2.49 -3.83 -18.12
N PHE A 371 2.12 -2.66 -18.62
CA PHE A 371 0.76 -2.39 -19.08
C PHE A 371 0.78 -1.76 -20.46
N THR A 372 -0.31 -1.92 -21.19
CA THR A 372 -0.58 -1.27 -22.48
C THR A 372 -1.91 -0.52 -22.41
N VAL A 373 -2.03 0.59 -23.14
CA VAL A 373 -3.28 1.36 -23.28
C VAL A 373 -3.80 1.38 -24.72
N ASP A 374 -3.11 0.68 -25.62
CA ASP A 374 -3.41 0.63 -27.06
C ASP A 374 -3.70 -0.79 -27.58
N GLY A 375 -3.77 -1.79 -26.69
CA GLY A 375 -4.08 -3.17 -27.02
C GLY A 375 -2.86 -4.00 -27.40
N GLY A 376 -1.68 -3.65 -26.94
CA GLY A 376 -0.44 -4.41 -27.09
C GLY A 376 0.51 -3.91 -28.18
N GLU A 377 0.27 -2.70 -28.72
CA GLU A 377 1.23 -2.09 -29.64
C GLU A 377 2.46 -1.57 -28.88
N LYS A 378 2.24 -0.94 -27.71
CA LYS A 378 3.28 -0.49 -26.79
C LYS A 378 3.02 -0.96 -25.37
N TRP A 379 4.09 -1.36 -24.70
CA TRP A 379 4.09 -1.79 -23.33
C TRP A 379 4.92 -0.86 -22.45
N ILE A 380 4.34 -0.43 -21.34
CA ILE A 380 4.96 0.50 -20.40
C ILE A 380 5.27 -0.25 -19.10
N ALA A 381 6.51 -0.18 -18.63
CA ALA A 381 6.92 -0.84 -17.41
C ALA A 381 6.31 -0.15 -16.17
N LEU A 382 5.74 -0.94 -15.26
CA LEU A 382 5.38 -0.54 -13.91
C LEU A 382 6.62 -0.63 -13.02
N THR A 383 7.31 0.50 -12.80
CA THR A 383 8.60 0.51 -12.07
C THR A 383 8.51 1.15 -10.69
N SER A 384 7.56 2.05 -10.46
CA SER A 384 7.47 2.79 -9.20
C SER A 384 7.00 1.89 -8.06
N GLY A 385 7.87 1.63 -7.09
CA GLY A 385 7.57 0.77 -5.94
C GLY A 385 7.61 -0.74 -6.20
N LEU A 386 7.79 -1.16 -7.46
CA LEU A 386 7.92 -2.57 -7.83
C LEU A 386 9.40 -2.89 -8.09
N PRO A 387 10.02 -3.84 -7.37
CA PRO A 387 11.38 -4.27 -7.66
C PRO A 387 11.46 -5.08 -8.97
N THR A 388 12.66 -5.26 -9.50
CA THR A 388 12.91 -6.20 -10.59
C THR A 388 12.76 -7.63 -10.06
N ILE A 389 11.61 -8.25 -10.34
CA ILE A 389 11.26 -9.58 -9.88
C ILE A 389 10.25 -10.22 -10.84
N ALA A 390 10.22 -11.54 -10.90
CA ALA A 390 9.23 -12.25 -11.68
C ALA A 390 7.82 -12.03 -11.12
N ILE A 391 6.89 -11.64 -11.98
CA ILE A 391 5.46 -11.58 -11.69
C ILE A 391 4.81 -12.77 -12.35
N ARG A 392 4.40 -13.73 -11.54
CA ARG A 392 3.91 -15.05 -11.99
C ARG A 392 2.44 -15.03 -12.33
N ASP A 393 1.67 -14.17 -11.64
CA ASP A 393 0.23 -14.07 -11.86
C ASP A 393 -0.29 -12.67 -11.52
N LEU A 394 -1.44 -12.32 -12.07
CA LEU A 394 -2.13 -11.04 -11.94
C LEU A 394 -3.61 -11.25 -11.72
N GLU A 395 -4.21 -10.51 -10.82
CA GLU A 395 -5.66 -10.48 -10.66
C GLU A 395 -6.18 -9.06 -10.45
N ILE A 396 -7.36 -8.76 -10.98
CA ILE A 396 -8.02 -7.45 -10.85
C ILE A 396 -9.20 -7.56 -9.88
N GLN A 397 -9.11 -6.84 -8.76
CA GLN A 397 -10.26 -6.64 -7.91
C GLN A 397 -11.14 -5.53 -8.50
N ARG A 398 -12.19 -5.94 -9.22
CA ARG A 398 -12.98 -5.05 -10.10
C ARG A 398 -13.74 -3.95 -9.39
N ARG A 399 -14.19 -4.14 -8.13
CA ARG A 399 -14.87 -3.11 -7.34
C ARG A 399 -13.92 -2.00 -6.91
N GLU A 400 -12.69 -2.37 -6.60
CA GLU A 400 -11.68 -1.44 -6.09
C GLU A 400 -10.76 -0.91 -7.19
N ASP A 401 -10.87 -1.43 -8.42
CA ASP A 401 -9.93 -1.14 -9.50
C ASP A 401 -8.47 -1.34 -9.06
N ASP A 402 -8.23 -2.36 -8.24
CA ASP A 402 -6.90 -2.71 -7.75
C ASP A 402 -6.31 -3.82 -8.61
N LEU A 403 -5.05 -3.67 -8.99
CA LEU A 403 -4.27 -4.72 -9.63
C LEU A 403 -3.41 -5.41 -8.59
N VAL A 404 -3.64 -6.70 -8.38
CA VAL A 404 -2.88 -7.54 -7.45
C VAL A 404 -1.86 -8.37 -8.22
N LEU A 405 -0.60 -8.31 -7.82
CA LEU A 405 0.52 -8.95 -8.48
C LEU A 405 1.12 -10.02 -7.55
N ALA A 406 1.16 -11.28 -8.01
CA ALA A 406 1.85 -12.38 -7.34
C ALA A 406 3.31 -12.39 -7.77
N SER A 407 4.21 -11.99 -6.87
CA SER A 407 5.65 -12.00 -7.15
C SER A 407 6.32 -13.28 -6.67
N PHE A 408 7.33 -13.70 -7.41
CA PHE A 408 8.10 -14.90 -7.07
C PHE A 408 9.30 -14.54 -6.19
N GLY A 409 9.03 -14.33 -4.89
CA GLY A 409 10.05 -14.10 -3.87
C GLY A 409 9.89 -12.83 -3.03
N ARG A 410 8.88 -11.96 -3.32
CA ARG A 410 8.65 -10.72 -2.58
C ARG A 410 7.21 -10.51 -2.12
N GLY A 411 6.43 -11.60 -2.07
CA GLY A 411 5.04 -11.53 -1.64
C GLY A 411 4.13 -10.91 -2.71
N PHE A 412 3.01 -10.35 -2.27
CA PHE A 412 2.09 -9.62 -3.14
C PHE A 412 2.42 -8.13 -3.21
N PHE A 413 2.20 -7.57 -4.40
CA PHE A 413 2.12 -6.11 -4.58
C PHE A 413 0.71 -5.76 -5.03
N ILE A 414 0.19 -4.64 -4.59
CA ILE A 414 -1.12 -4.13 -4.99
C ILE A 414 -0.94 -2.71 -5.52
N LEU A 415 -1.34 -2.48 -6.76
CA LEU A 415 -1.52 -1.15 -7.31
C LEU A 415 -2.95 -0.71 -7.01
N ASP A 416 -3.11 0.03 -5.93
CA ASP A 416 -4.41 0.57 -5.53
C ASP A 416 -4.92 1.57 -6.56
N ASP A 417 -6.16 1.39 -6.99
CA ASP A 417 -6.85 2.25 -7.94
C ASP A 417 -6.01 2.57 -9.19
N TYR A 418 -5.94 1.61 -10.11
CA TYR A 418 -5.29 1.82 -11.41
C TYR A 418 -6.20 2.52 -12.43
N SER A 419 -7.44 2.86 -12.08
CA SER A 419 -8.41 3.46 -13.00
C SER A 419 -7.92 4.70 -13.77
N PRO A 420 -6.99 5.53 -13.23
CA PRO A 420 -6.38 6.61 -14.01
C PRO A 420 -5.68 6.16 -15.29
N LEU A 421 -5.20 4.91 -15.36
CA LEU A 421 -4.56 4.37 -16.56
C LEU A 421 -5.53 4.24 -17.74
N ARG A 422 -6.84 4.09 -17.48
CA ARG A 422 -7.90 4.06 -18.51
C ARG A 422 -8.00 5.34 -19.33
N GLU A 423 -7.58 6.45 -18.73
CA GLU A 423 -7.69 7.79 -19.31
C GLU A 423 -6.37 8.27 -19.94
N LEU A 424 -5.31 7.46 -19.86
CA LEU A 424 -4.00 7.80 -20.43
C LEU A 424 -4.07 7.89 -21.96
N LYS A 425 -3.63 9.04 -22.48
CA LYS A 425 -3.49 9.32 -23.91
C LYS A 425 -2.29 10.24 -24.12
N PRO A 426 -1.62 10.21 -25.27
CA PRO A 426 -0.48 11.12 -25.53
C PRO A 426 -0.81 12.58 -25.30
N GLU A 427 -2.03 13.02 -25.62
CA GLU A 427 -2.49 14.41 -25.49
C GLU A 427 -2.57 14.85 -24.01
N LEU A 428 -2.65 13.91 -23.07
CA LEU A 428 -2.67 14.21 -21.64
C LEU A 428 -1.39 14.88 -21.18
N LEU A 429 -0.24 14.54 -21.79
CA LEU A 429 1.05 15.14 -21.43
C LEU A 429 1.09 16.66 -21.66
N GLU A 430 0.18 17.17 -22.49
CA GLU A 430 0.05 18.58 -22.81
C GLU A 430 -1.01 19.32 -21.96
N THR A 431 -1.60 18.66 -20.96
CA THR A 431 -2.68 19.22 -20.15
C THR A 431 -2.47 19.02 -18.66
N ASN A 432 -3.03 19.92 -17.85
CA ASN A 432 -3.23 19.67 -16.43
C ASN A 432 -4.59 19.00 -16.25
N LYS A 433 -4.64 17.85 -15.55
CA LYS A 433 -5.89 17.09 -15.44
C LYS A 433 -5.98 16.38 -14.09
N MET A 434 -7.15 16.45 -13.44
CA MET A 434 -7.57 15.56 -12.37
C MET A 434 -8.25 14.33 -12.98
N PHE A 435 -7.83 13.13 -12.56
CA PHE A 435 -8.50 11.89 -12.93
C PHE A 435 -9.75 11.66 -12.10
N SER A 436 -10.55 10.69 -12.49
CA SER A 436 -11.71 10.25 -11.71
C SER A 436 -11.30 9.91 -10.29
N ILE A 437 -12.09 10.38 -9.32
CA ILE A 437 -11.78 10.21 -7.90
C ILE A 437 -12.73 9.17 -7.33
N LYS A 438 -12.18 8.11 -6.73
CA LYS A 438 -12.98 7.11 -5.99
C LYS A 438 -13.56 7.70 -4.72
N LYS A 439 -14.66 7.13 -4.26
CA LYS A 439 -15.23 7.48 -2.95
C LYS A 439 -14.20 7.26 -1.84
N GLY A 440 -14.03 8.28 -1.02
CA GLY A 440 -13.19 8.18 0.17
C GLY A 440 -13.90 7.39 1.27
N LEU A 441 -13.28 6.29 1.71
CA LEU A 441 -13.83 5.45 2.78
C LEU A 441 -13.34 5.96 4.15
N MET A 442 -14.24 6.58 4.90
CA MET A 442 -13.95 7.13 6.23
C MET A 442 -14.25 6.09 7.31
N TYR A 443 -13.25 5.66 8.06
CA TYR A 443 -13.38 4.76 9.20
C TYR A 443 -12.40 5.11 10.32
N GLN A 444 -12.65 4.58 11.51
CA GLN A 444 -11.72 4.72 12.62
C GLN A 444 -10.57 3.72 12.47
N GLN A 445 -9.36 4.23 12.38
CA GLN A 445 -8.18 3.40 12.48
C GLN A 445 -7.93 2.99 13.93
N THR A 446 -7.59 1.73 14.14
CA THR A 446 -7.21 1.18 15.44
C THR A 446 -5.69 1.12 15.57
N SER A 447 -5.18 1.08 16.79
CA SER A 447 -3.73 0.95 17.06
C SER A 447 -3.48 -0.14 18.10
N PRO A 448 -3.77 -1.42 17.78
CA PRO A 448 -3.69 -2.53 18.74
C PRO A 448 -2.27 -2.78 19.26
N MET A 449 -1.24 -2.30 18.58
CA MET A 449 0.17 -2.41 18.99
C MET A 449 0.70 -1.14 19.69
N GLY A 450 -0.21 -0.22 20.09
CA GLY A 450 0.15 1.04 20.73
C GLY A 450 0.42 2.19 19.76
N SER A 451 0.56 3.40 20.31
CA SER A 451 0.64 4.65 19.53
C SER A 451 2.02 4.95 18.92
N PHE A 452 3.06 4.23 19.32
CA PHE A 452 4.46 4.53 18.97
C PHE A 452 5.10 3.48 18.05
N GLY A 453 4.30 2.87 17.17
CA GLY A 453 4.76 1.88 16.21
C GLY A 453 4.99 0.50 16.82
N ARG A 454 5.92 -0.27 16.21
CA ARG A 454 6.18 -1.66 16.58
C ARG A 454 7.01 -1.85 17.85
N ALA A 455 7.40 -0.78 18.54
CA ALA A 455 8.31 -0.83 19.69
C ALA A 455 7.85 -1.77 20.81
N PHE A 456 6.54 -1.98 20.96
CA PHE A 456 5.96 -2.85 21.98
C PHE A 456 5.89 -4.33 21.57
N GLN A 457 6.23 -4.69 20.32
CA GLN A 457 6.11 -6.04 19.76
C GLN A 457 7.47 -6.68 19.47
N GLY A 458 8.56 -5.94 19.68
CA GLY A 458 9.91 -6.40 19.39
C GLY A 458 10.30 -6.36 17.91
N ALA A 459 11.56 -6.70 17.64
CA ALA A 459 12.16 -6.55 16.30
C ALA A 459 11.67 -7.60 15.28
N ASN A 460 11.25 -8.78 15.72
CA ASN A 460 10.79 -9.86 14.83
C ASN A 460 9.35 -9.68 14.32
N PHE A 461 8.63 -8.70 14.83
CA PHE A 461 7.26 -8.47 14.40
C PHE A 461 7.23 -7.80 13.03
N PHE A 462 6.51 -8.41 12.08
CA PHE A 462 6.32 -7.89 10.72
C PHE A 462 4.92 -7.33 10.52
N THR A 463 4.85 -6.18 9.83
CA THR A 463 3.60 -5.62 9.28
C THR A 463 3.84 -5.12 7.87
N ALA A 464 2.97 -5.49 6.94
CA ALA A 464 2.88 -4.85 5.64
C ALA A 464 2.04 -3.56 5.74
N PRO A 465 2.43 -2.46 5.11
CA PRO A 465 1.66 -1.22 5.19
C PRO A 465 0.28 -1.38 4.53
N ASN A 466 -0.74 -0.76 5.14
CA ASN A 466 -2.01 -0.55 4.47
C ASN A 466 -1.84 0.43 3.30
N PRO A 467 -2.76 0.43 2.32
CA PRO A 467 -2.93 1.55 1.41
C PRO A 467 -3.09 2.86 2.18
N THR A 468 -2.70 3.97 1.56
CA THR A 468 -2.81 5.29 2.18
C THR A 468 -4.25 5.56 2.62
N TYR A 469 -4.43 5.92 3.90
CA TYR A 469 -5.73 6.27 4.45
C TYR A 469 -6.23 7.60 3.90
N GLY A 470 -7.49 7.64 3.50
CA GLY A 470 -8.14 8.85 3.02
C GLY A 470 -8.66 8.75 1.58
N THR A 471 -9.08 9.90 1.03
CA THR A 471 -9.37 10.03 -0.40
C THR A 471 -8.08 10.27 -1.15
N ILE A 472 -7.84 9.47 -2.19
CA ILE A 472 -6.68 9.61 -3.07
C ILE A 472 -7.05 10.48 -4.26
N PHE A 473 -6.21 11.46 -4.55
CA PHE A 473 -6.30 12.31 -5.74
C PHE A 473 -5.13 11.99 -6.66
N THR A 474 -5.44 11.50 -7.85
CA THR A 474 -4.46 11.29 -8.92
C THR A 474 -4.64 12.37 -9.97
N PHE A 475 -3.59 13.08 -10.34
CA PHE A 475 -3.65 14.15 -11.33
C PHE A 475 -2.35 14.28 -12.11
N HIS A 476 -2.43 14.86 -13.31
CA HIS A 476 -1.28 15.17 -14.14
C HIS A 476 -1.00 16.66 -14.16
N LEU A 477 0.27 16.99 -14.05
CA LEU A 477 0.81 18.35 -14.15
C LEU A 477 1.72 18.46 -15.36
N LYS A 478 1.35 19.33 -16.30
CA LYS A 478 2.11 19.57 -17.54
C LYS A 478 3.48 20.19 -17.27
N GLU A 479 3.54 21.11 -16.31
CA GLU A 479 4.71 21.95 -16.07
C GLU A 479 5.24 21.79 -14.64
N GLU A 480 6.56 21.85 -14.51
CA GLU A 480 7.26 21.94 -13.24
C GLU A 480 7.29 23.41 -12.78
N LEU A 481 7.07 23.67 -11.50
CA LEU A 481 7.30 24.97 -10.88
C LEU A 481 8.68 24.98 -10.23
N LYS A 482 9.52 25.90 -10.66
CA LYS A 482 10.83 26.13 -10.05
C LYS A 482 10.94 27.55 -9.52
N SER A 483 11.67 27.71 -8.44
CA SER A 483 12.19 29.01 -8.02
C SER A 483 13.28 29.46 -8.98
N LYS A 484 13.53 30.77 -9.05
CA LYS A 484 14.64 31.38 -9.81
C LYS A 484 15.97 30.70 -9.47
N LYS A 485 16.21 30.44 -8.18
CA LYS A 485 17.37 29.67 -7.70
C LYS A 485 17.36 28.24 -8.22
N GLY A 486 16.20 27.56 -8.24
CA GLY A 486 16.04 26.20 -8.76
C GLY A 486 16.36 26.11 -10.26
N GLU A 487 15.89 27.06 -11.04
CA GLU A 487 16.18 27.16 -12.48
C GLU A 487 17.67 27.38 -12.75
N ARG A 488 18.30 28.30 -12.02
CA ARG A 488 19.73 28.52 -12.13
C ARG A 488 20.52 27.26 -11.79
N LEU A 489 20.26 26.63 -10.66
CA LEU A 489 20.95 25.41 -10.24
C LEU A 489 20.77 24.24 -11.23
N LYS A 490 19.63 24.17 -11.91
CA LYS A 490 19.43 23.18 -12.99
C LYS A 490 20.36 23.47 -14.17
N LYS A 491 20.37 24.72 -14.62
CA LYS A 491 21.24 25.17 -15.72
C LYS A 491 22.73 24.99 -15.38
N ASP A 492 23.12 25.29 -14.15
CA ASP A 492 24.49 25.12 -13.67
C ASP A 492 24.92 23.65 -13.70
N ARG A 493 24.04 22.72 -13.30
CA ARG A 493 24.29 21.28 -13.40
C ARG A 493 24.42 20.80 -14.85
N GLU A 494 23.55 21.26 -15.72
CA GLU A 494 23.60 20.94 -17.18
C GLU A 494 24.91 21.40 -17.80
N LEU A 495 25.35 22.64 -17.52
CA LEU A 495 26.62 23.16 -17.99
C LEU A 495 27.81 22.38 -17.42
N SER A 496 27.78 22.10 -16.12
CA SER A 496 28.84 21.33 -15.44
C SER A 496 28.93 19.90 -15.99
N ALA A 497 27.80 19.22 -16.21
CA ALA A 497 27.76 17.89 -16.82
C ALA A 497 28.31 17.91 -18.27
N ALA A 498 28.05 19.00 -18.99
CA ALA A 498 28.59 19.22 -20.34
C ALA A 498 30.06 19.70 -20.32
N LYS A 499 30.70 19.80 -19.15
CA LYS A 499 32.06 20.33 -18.96
C LYS A 499 32.26 21.74 -19.54
N LYS A 500 31.21 22.59 -19.44
CA LYS A 500 31.22 23.99 -19.82
C LYS A 500 31.37 24.88 -18.60
N ASP A 501 31.81 26.12 -18.81
CA ASP A 501 31.89 27.13 -17.76
C ASP A 501 30.51 27.42 -17.18
N VAL A 502 30.44 27.51 -15.86
CA VAL A 502 29.23 27.91 -15.12
C VAL A 502 29.38 29.40 -14.79
N PRO A 503 28.56 30.28 -15.40
CA PRO A 503 28.69 31.72 -15.19
C PRO A 503 28.29 32.10 -13.75
N TYR A 504 29.07 33.00 -13.12
CA TYR A 504 28.71 33.57 -11.84
C TYR A 504 27.56 34.56 -12.00
N PRO A 505 26.45 34.45 -11.25
CA PRO A 505 25.31 35.38 -11.39
C PRO A 505 25.65 36.79 -10.94
N SER A 506 24.89 37.79 -11.46
CA SER A 506 24.97 39.16 -10.94
C SER A 506 24.45 39.24 -9.49
N TRP A 507 24.90 40.26 -8.76
CA TRP A 507 24.41 40.52 -7.40
C TRP A 507 22.92 40.83 -7.37
N GLU A 508 22.42 41.49 -8.40
CA GLU A 508 20.99 41.81 -8.59
C GLU A 508 20.18 40.52 -8.74
N ALA A 509 20.62 39.57 -9.56
CA ALA A 509 19.98 38.29 -9.75
C ALA A 509 19.95 37.47 -8.45
N LEU A 510 21.05 37.44 -7.70
CA LEU A 510 21.12 36.79 -6.40
C LEU A 510 20.18 37.42 -5.37
N LYS A 511 20.06 38.75 -5.35
CA LYS A 511 19.10 39.44 -4.48
C LYS A 511 17.65 39.12 -4.85
N GLU A 512 17.35 38.94 -6.15
CA GLU A 512 16.02 38.50 -6.58
C GLU A 512 15.72 37.10 -6.14
N GLU A 513 16.70 36.16 -6.22
CA GLU A 513 16.56 34.81 -5.68
C GLU A 513 16.28 34.83 -4.16
N ASP A 514 17.02 35.65 -3.40
CA ASP A 514 16.85 35.74 -1.95
C ASP A 514 15.51 36.38 -1.53
N ARG A 515 14.90 37.18 -2.38
CA ARG A 515 13.62 37.86 -2.13
C ARG A 515 12.43 37.07 -2.65
N GLU A 516 12.67 36.07 -3.51
CA GLU A 516 11.62 35.27 -4.09
C GLU A 516 10.88 34.45 -3.01
N VAL A 517 9.56 34.54 -3.03
CA VAL A 517 8.72 33.58 -2.32
C VAL A 517 8.63 32.31 -3.16
N ALA A 518 9.17 31.21 -2.66
CA ALA A 518 9.22 29.95 -3.39
C ALA A 518 7.83 29.56 -3.94
N PRO A 519 7.72 29.22 -5.23
CA PRO A 519 6.47 28.79 -5.82
C PRO A 519 5.94 27.57 -5.10
N THR A 520 4.64 27.50 -4.89
CA THR A 520 3.99 26.40 -4.18
C THR A 520 2.74 25.95 -4.89
N ARG A 521 2.39 24.67 -4.75
CA ARG A 521 1.12 24.09 -5.19
C ARG A 521 0.42 23.41 -4.03
N TRP A 522 -0.90 23.43 -4.05
CA TRP A 522 -1.72 22.71 -3.07
C TRP A 522 -3.06 22.30 -3.67
N LEU A 523 -3.60 21.22 -3.11
CA LEU A 523 -4.99 20.85 -3.26
C LEU A 523 -5.84 21.73 -2.35
N VAL A 524 -6.93 22.27 -2.86
CA VAL A 524 -7.92 23.01 -2.07
C VAL A 524 -9.20 22.20 -2.04
N ILE A 525 -9.56 21.70 -0.86
CA ILE A 525 -10.74 20.87 -0.65
C ILE A 525 -11.84 21.76 -0.07
N ARG A 526 -13.05 21.68 -0.68
CA ARG A 526 -14.22 22.43 -0.27
C ARG A 526 -15.40 21.51 -0.01
N ASP A 527 -16.23 21.89 0.96
CA ASP A 527 -17.51 21.23 1.24
C ASP A 527 -18.58 21.62 0.18
N ALA A 528 -19.77 21.04 0.31
CA ALA A 528 -20.89 21.29 -0.58
C ALA A 528 -21.37 22.77 -0.60
N ALA A 529 -21.07 23.55 0.45
CA ALA A 529 -21.34 24.99 0.53
C ALA A 529 -20.24 25.83 -0.14
N GLY A 530 -19.17 25.20 -0.63
CA GLY A 530 -18.02 25.89 -1.22
C GLY A 530 -16.98 26.41 -0.21
N THR A 531 -17.18 26.13 1.08
CA THR A 531 -16.24 26.51 2.15
C THR A 531 -14.98 25.69 2.08
N VAL A 532 -13.81 26.34 2.17
CA VAL A 532 -12.52 25.62 2.23
C VAL A 532 -12.42 24.82 3.51
N VAL A 533 -12.32 23.51 3.39
CA VAL A 533 -12.17 22.57 4.50
C VAL A 533 -10.69 22.28 4.79
N ARG A 534 -9.89 22.11 3.73
CA ARG A 534 -8.46 21.79 3.85
C ARG A 534 -7.67 22.33 2.66
N LYS A 535 -6.43 22.73 2.92
CA LYS A 535 -5.40 22.92 1.90
C LYS A 535 -4.26 21.92 2.17
N ILE A 536 -3.85 21.18 1.14
CA ILE A 536 -2.82 20.14 1.25
C ILE A 536 -1.69 20.52 0.28
N PRO A 537 -0.48 20.82 0.77
CA PRO A 537 0.68 21.02 -0.10
C PRO A 537 0.90 19.80 -1.00
N THR A 538 1.21 20.03 -2.28
CA THR A 538 1.47 18.98 -3.25
C THR A 538 2.74 19.27 -4.05
N SER A 539 3.16 18.30 -4.91
CA SER A 539 4.37 18.43 -5.70
C SER A 539 4.35 19.64 -6.63
N THR A 540 5.49 20.26 -6.77
CA THR A 540 5.78 21.28 -7.79
C THR A 540 6.33 20.67 -9.09
N ASP A 541 6.68 19.36 -9.09
CA ASP A 541 7.19 18.65 -10.26
C ASP A 541 6.08 18.44 -11.30
N LYS A 542 6.49 18.25 -12.56
CA LYS A 542 5.60 17.81 -13.64
C LYS A 542 5.39 16.30 -13.61
N GLY A 543 4.33 15.84 -14.26
CA GLY A 543 4.00 14.43 -14.42
C GLY A 543 2.83 13.99 -13.56
N MET A 544 2.74 12.68 -13.35
CA MET A 544 1.69 12.08 -12.52
C MET A 544 1.97 12.31 -11.04
N VAL A 545 0.97 12.80 -10.32
CA VAL A 545 1.03 13.05 -8.89
C VAL A 545 -0.11 12.33 -8.19
N ARG A 546 0.18 11.70 -7.05
CA ARG A 546 -0.81 11.17 -6.12
C ARG A 546 -0.70 11.90 -4.79
N ALA A 547 -1.82 12.38 -4.27
CA ALA A 547 -1.93 13.01 -2.97
C ALA A 547 -3.16 12.47 -2.24
N SER A 548 -3.18 12.55 -0.91
CA SER A 548 -4.28 12.03 -0.10
C SER A 548 -4.81 13.05 0.87
N TRP A 549 -6.10 12.93 1.22
CA TRP A 549 -6.74 13.67 2.30
C TRP A 549 -7.28 12.72 3.36
N ASP A 550 -6.83 12.89 4.59
CA ASP A 550 -7.16 12.09 5.77
C ASP A 550 -8.52 12.44 6.39
N PHE A 551 -9.40 13.10 5.67
CA PHE A 551 -10.73 13.58 6.09
C PHE A 551 -10.70 14.61 7.23
N ARG A 552 -9.57 15.20 7.57
CA ARG A 552 -9.49 16.20 8.63
C ARG A 552 -9.55 17.61 8.08
N ALA A 553 -10.39 18.42 8.71
CA ALA A 553 -10.52 19.84 8.42
C ALA A 553 -9.36 20.66 9.03
N GLY A 554 -9.15 21.85 8.53
CA GLY A 554 -8.20 22.83 9.06
C GLY A 554 -6.74 22.65 8.56
N GLY A 555 -5.89 23.62 8.83
CA GLY A 555 -4.48 23.65 8.45
C GLY A 555 -3.59 23.10 9.57
N GLY A 556 -2.56 22.32 9.20
CA GLY A 556 -1.68 21.67 10.14
C GLY A 556 -0.91 22.64 11.03
N GLY A 557 -1.13 22.55 12.32
CA GLY A 557 -0.11 22.83 13.29
C GLY A 557 0.76 21.59 13.40
N GLY A 558 1.97 21.62 12.84
CA GLY A 558 2.92 20.52 12.92
C GLY A 558 3.29 20.24 14.37
N GLY A 559 2.62 19.29 14.98
CA GLY A 559 3.04 18.73 16.24
C GLY A 559 4.40 18.03 16.04
N ARG A 560 5.39 18.38 16.83
CA ARG A 560 6.78 17.84 16.84
C ARG A 560 6.88 16.31 17.01
N ARG A 561 5.77 15.58 17.07
CA ARG A 561 5.70 14.12 17.27
C ARG A 561 4.71 13.47 16.31
N GLY A 562 4.93 13.48 14.99
CA GLY A 562 4.40 12.53 14.02
C GLY A 562 2.91 12.13 14.03
N GLY A 563 2.11 12.75 14.89
CA GLY A 563 0.67 12.59 14.88
C GLY A 563 0.07 13.61 13.92
N GLY A 564 -0.66 13.16 12.94
CA GLY A 564 -1.31 13.98 11.93
C GLY A 564 -1.99 15.19 12.57
N GLY A 565 -1.52 16.40 12.23
CA GLY A 565 -2.06 17.66 12.72
C GLY A 565 -3.49 17.81 12.24
N GLY A 566 -4.42 17.28 13.00
CA GLY A 566 -5.76 17.17 12.54
C GLY A 566 -6.71 18.07 13.26
N GLY A 567 -7.40 18.87 12.50
CA GLY A 567 -8.70 19.37 12.89
C GLY A 567 -9.72 18.23 12.99
N PRO A 568 -11.01 18.55 13.23
CA PRO A 568 -12.08 17.57 13.31
C PRO A 568 -12.23 16.80 12.01
N LEU A 569 -12.78 15.59 12.10
CA LEU A 569 -13.18 14.83 10.93
C LEU A 569 -14.28 15.58 10.16
N ALA A 570 -14.15 15.60 8.86
CA ALA A 570 -15.15 16.14 7.97
C ALA A 570 -16.45 15.32 8.03
N VAL A 571 -17.57 15.93 7.69
CA VAL A 571 -18.87 15.24 7.60
C VAL A 571 -18.89 14.42 6.31
N PRO A 572 -19.31 13.13 6.32
CA PRO A 572 -19.52 12.39 5.08
C PRO A 572 -20.45 13.10 4.12
N GLY A 573 -20.19 12.99 2.82
CA GLY A 573 -20.98 13.65 1.78
C GLY A 573 -20.14 14.10 0.59
N LYS A 574 -20.66 15.06 -0.17
CA LYS A 574 -20.03 15.58 -1.39
C LYS A 574 -19.05 16.70 -1.10
N TYR A 575 -17.95 16.68 -1.81
CA TYR A 575 -16.87 17.64 -1.74
C TYR A 575 -16.35 17.96 -3.13
N THR A 576 -15.57 19.03 -3.24
CA THR A 576 -14.79 19.34 -4.44
C THR A 576 -13.32 19.53 -4.09
N VAL A 577 -12.45 19.17 -5.03
CA VAL A 577 -11.02 19.43 -4.96
C VAL A 577 -10.56 20.17 -6.22
N GLU A 578 -9.70 21.15 -6.03
CA GLU A 578 -9.03 21.90 -7.11
C GLU A 578 -7.51 21.92 -6.83
N VAL A 579 -6.69 22.07 -7.87
CA VAL A 579 -5.26 22.33 -7.71
C VAL A 579 -5.02 23.80 -7.94
N ALA A 580 -4.46 24.48 -6.94
CA ALA A 580 -4.04 25.89 -7.03
C ALA A 580 -2.52 25.98 -6.89
N GLN A 581 -1.95 27.05 -7.45
CA GLN A 581 -0.53 27.39 -7.29
C GLN A 581 -0.37 28.86 -6.94
N MET A 582 0.73 29.18 -6.28
CA MET A 582 1.17 30.55 -6.01
C MET A 582 2.55 30.76 -6.63
N VAL A 583 2.66 31.80 -7.44
CA VAL A 583 3.91 32.28 -8.03
C VAL A 583 3.97 33.79 -7.78
N GLU A 584 5.04 34.27 -7.18
CA GLU A 584 5.25 35.68 -6.86
C GLU A 584 4.05 36.34 -6.13
N GLY A 585 3.41 35.58 -5.21
CA GLY A 585 2.26 36.07 -4.44
C GLY A 585 0.91 35.99 -5.18
N VAL A 586 0.89 35.67 -6.47
CA VAL A 586 -0.33 35.52 -7.26
C VAL A 586 -0.82 34.05 -7.19
N VAL A 587 -2.06 33.88 -6.75
CA VAL A 587 -2.70 32.56 -6.69
C VAL A 587 -3.53 32.35 -7.95
N THR A 588 -3.27 31.20 -8.63
CA THR A 588 -4.01 30.79 -9.84
C THR A 588 -4.52 29.36 -9.70
N GLU A 589 -5.68 29.08 -10.30
CA GLU A 589 -6.21 27.73 -10.45
C GLU A 589 -5.44 27.02 -11.59
N VAL A 590 -4.95 25.81 -11.32
CA VAL A 590 -4.19 24.97 -12.27
C VAL A 590 -5.04 23.85 -12.82
N ILE A 591 -5.82 23.20 -11.93
CA ILE A 591 -6.81 22.20 -12.28
C ILE A 591 -8.13 22.60 -11.66
N PRO A 592 -9.21 22.68 -12.45
CA PRO A 592 -10.52 23.11 -11.98
C PRO A 592 -11.13 22.14 -10.99
N LYS A 593 -12.19 22.59 -10.32
CA LYS A 593 -12.92 21.80 -9.32
C LYS A 593 -13.44 20.49 -9.88
N THR A 594 -13.08 19.40 -9.19
CA THR A 594 -13.58 18.05 -9.45
C THR A 594 -14.36 17.57 -8.23
N GLU A 595 -15.55 17.02 -8.46
CA GLU A 595 -16.40 16.47 -7.39
C GLU A 595 -15.92 15.10 -6.93
N PHE A 596 -16.08 14.83 -5.64
CA PHE A 596 -15.90 13.50 -5.05
C PHE A 596 -16.80 13.34 -3.81
N GLU A 597 -16.88 12.12 -3.28
CA GLU A 597 -17.75 11.77 -2.16
C GLU A 597 -16.95 11.06 -1.06
N ILE A 598 -17.32 11.33 0.20
CA ILE A 598 -16.86 10.59 1.38
C ILE A 598 -18.01 9.72 1.89
N GLU A 599 -17.73 8.42 2.02
CA GLU A 599 -18.66 7.43 2.57
C GLU A 599 -18.13 6.92 3.92
N PRO A 600 -18.97 6.90 4.97
CA PRO A 600 -18.55 6.35 6.26
C PRO A 600 -18.60 4.83 6.23
N LEU A 601 -17.51 4.18 6.64
CA LEU A 601 -17.51 2.77 7.00
C LEU A 601 -17.66 2.61 8.49
N THR A 602 -18.60 1.77 8.91
CA THR A 602 -18.87 1.51 10.31
C THR A 602 -18.54 0.06 10.64
N PHE A 603 -17.61 -0.13 11.57
CA PHE A 603 -17.32 -1.42 12.18
C PHE A 603 -18.13 -1.53 13.49
N GLY A 604 -19.42 -1.84 13.38
CA GLY A 604 -20.34 -1.90 14.51
C GLY A 604 -21.62 -1.07 14.31
N ASP A 605 -22.51 -1.11 15.32
CA ASP A 605 -23.75 -0.31 15.29
C ASP A 605 -23.43 1.17 15.59
N THR A 606 -23.67 2.03 14.64
CA THR A 606 -23.51 3.49 14.73
C THR A 606 -24.77 4.22 14.30
N SER A 607 -25.92 3.56 14.32
CA SER A 607 -27.21 4.10 13.87
C SER A 607 -27.62 5.38 14.62
N GLU A 608 -27.14 5.58 15.86
CA GLU A 608 -27.45 6.76 16.68
C GLU A 608 -26.43 7.92 16.55
N VAL A 609 -25.38 7.81 15.74
CA VAL A 609 -24.32 8.82 15.68
C VAL A 609 -24.75 10.03 14.85
N ASN A 610 -24.99 11.16 15.52
CA ASN A 610 -25.24 12.45 14.86
C ASN A 610 -23.93 13.15 14.47
N ARG A 611 -23.42 12.86 13.29
CA ARG A 611 -22.14 13.40 12.77
C ARG A 611 -22.16 14.92 12.58
N ALA A 612 -23.31 15.51 12.25
CA ALA A 612 -23.46 16.95 12.12
C ALA A 612 -23.29 17.67 13.47
N ALA A 613 -23.91 17.13 14.52
CA ALA A 613 -23.77 17.67 15.88
C ALA A 613 -22.34 17.52 16.43
N ILE A 614 -21.65 16.41 16.09
CA ILE A 614 -20.22 16.21 16.42
C ILE A 614 -19.37 17.26 15.75
N ASN A 615 -19.57 17.50 14.46
CA ASN A 615 -18.79 18.49 13.70
C ASN A 615 -19.02 19.92 14.22
N GLU A 616 -20.26 20.26 14.58
CA GLU A 616 -20.59 21.58 15.15
C GLU A 616 -19.90 21.79 16.50
N PHE A 617 -19.96 20.80 17.39
CA PHE A 617 -19.22 20.84 18.65
C PHE A 617 -17.70 20.99 18.41
N SER A 618 -17.14 20.27 17.46
CA SER A 618 -15.74 20.34 17.11
C SER A 618 -15.32 21.73 16.61
N LYS A 619 -16.18 22.40 15.81
CA LYS A 619 -15.95 23.78 15.39
C LYS A 619 -15.93 24.76 16.56
N GLN A 620 -16.86 24.60 17.51
CA GLN A 620 -16.91 25.43 18.71
C GLN A 620 -15.67 25.27 19.59
N VAL A 621 -15.24 24.01 19.81
CA VAL A 621 -14.03 23.71 20.58
C VAL A 621 -12.78 24.31 19.90
N LEU A 622 -12.67 24.19 18.58
CA LEU A 622 -11.55 24.81 17.84
C LEU A 622 -11.57 26.33 17.91
N LYS A 623 -12.73 26.95 17.84
CA LYS A 623 -12.85 28.41 17.96
C LYS A 623 -12.33 28.88 19.32
N LEU A 624 -12.73 28.21 20.40
CA LEU A 624 -12.24 28.54 21.75
C LEU A 624 -10.75 28.23 21.87
N ALA A 625 -10.28 27.10 21.36
CA ALA A 625 -8.85 26.73 21.40
C ALA A 625 -7.95 27.77 20.68
N ASN A 626 -8.39 28.27 19.53
CA ASN A 626 -7.69 29.32 18.81
C ASN A 626 -7.63 30.63 19.62
N ALA A 627 -8.76 30.99 20.27
CA ALA A 627 -8.81 32.19 21.12
C ALA A 627 -7.90 32.05 22.35
N VAL A 628 -7.91 30.90 23.01
CA VAL A 628 -7.02 30.61 24.14
C VAL A 628 -5.54 30.65 23.71
N THR A 629 -5.23 30.06 22.55
CA THR A 629 -3.85 30.08 22.00
C THR A 629 -3.37 31.51 21.73
N ALA A 630 -4.22 32.34 21.11
CA ALA A 630 -3.89 33.74 20.83
C ALA A 630 -3.71 34.54 22.12
N ALA A 631 -4.59 34.34 23.10
CA ALA A 631 -4.49 35.02 24.40
C ALA A 631 -3.24 34.60 25.16
N THR A 632 -2.90 33.31 25.17
CA THR A 632 -1.67 32.81 25.80
C THR A 632 -0.42 33.37 25.12
N GLN A 633 -0.39 33.47 23.80
CA GLN A 633 0.72 34.06 23.07
C GLN A 633 0.89 35.55 23.42
N SER A 634 -0.22 36.31 23.43
CA SER A 634 -0.20 37.73 23.80
C SER A 634 0.26 37.96 25.23
N ALA A 635 -0.17 37.11 26.18
CA ALA A 635 0.29 37.15 27.56
C ALA A 635 1.78 36.82 27.70
N SER A 636 2.30 35.88 26.90
CA SER A 636 3.73 35.54 26.85
C SER A 636 4.56 36.72 26.34
N GLU A 637 4.16 37.34 25.23
CA GLU A 637 4.83 38.51 24.67
C GLU A 637 4.83 39.68 25.64
N ALA A 638 3.74 39.93 26.35
CA ALA A 638 3.66 40.96 27.39
C ALA A 638 4.55 40.63 28.61
N SER A 639 4.67 39.36 28.97
CA SER A 639 5.59 38.91 30.03
C SER A 639 7.05 39.21 29.64
N GLU A 640 7.45 38.93 28.38
CA GLU A 640 8.78 39.26 27.87
C GLU A 640 9.02 40.78 27.88
N GLN A 641 8.00 41.55 27.49
CA GLN A 641 8.07 43.02 27.54
C GLN A 641 8.26 43.52 28.95
N LEU A 642 7.50 43.05 29.92
CA LEU A 642 7.65 43.40 31.34
C LEU A 642 9.02 43.00 31.90
N ALA A 643 9.58 41.88 31.48
CA ALA A 643 10.95 41.46 31.85
C ALA A 643 12.01 42.41 31.28
N ALA A 644 11.83 42.86 30.03
CA ALA A 644 12.75 43.85 29.43
C ALA A 644 12.67 45.21 30.16
N ILE A 645 11.49 45.66 30.58
CA ILE A 645 11.29 46.83 31.39
C ILE A 645 11.92 46.68 32.76
N GLU A 646 11.77 45.55 33.41
CA GLU A 646 12.43 45.25 34.71
C GLU A 646 13.96 45.33 34.58
N ALA A 647 14.53 44.72 33.53
CA ALA A 647 15.99 44.79 33.31
C ALA A 647 16.47 46.23 33.11
N LEU A 648 15.70 47.04 32.42
CA LEU A 648 16.01 48.47 32.25
C LEU A 648 16.05 49.23 33.58
N THR A 649 15.07 49.01 34.47
CA THR A 649 15.02 49.69 35.77
C THR A 649 16.19 49.38 36.68
N LYS A 650 16.88 48.26 36.44
CA LYS A 650 18.08 47.85 37.20
C LYS A 650 19.37 48.48 36.66
N SER A 651 19.38 49.04 35.47
CA SER A 651 20.60 49.46 34.78
C SER A 651 20.59 50.91 34.30
N ALA A 652 19.43 51.54 34.12
CA ALA A 652 19.30 52.87 33.58
C ALA A 652 19.29 53.96 34.69
N SER A 653 20.16 54.96 34.56
CA SER A 653 20.29 56.08 35.54
C SER A 653 19.08 57.01 35.53
N GLU A 654 18.34 57.04 34.42
CA GLU A 654 17.16 57.88 34.18
C GLU A 654 15.88 57.34 34.84
N VAL A 655 15.94 56.09 35.34
CA VAL A 655 14.74 55.40 35.90
C VAL A 655 14.83 55.36 37.40
N ASP A 656 13.83 55.91 38.06
CA ASP A 656 13.71 55.86 39.54
C ASP A 656 13.51 54.38 39.98
N PRO A 657 14.33 53.84 40.90
CA PRO A 657 14.18 52.49 41.42
C PRO A 657 12.81 52.19 42.03
N THR A 658 12.02 53.17 42.43
CA THR A 658 10.66 52.99 42.96
C THR A 658 9.70 52.43 41.88
N LEU A 659 10.00 52.68 40.62
CA LEU A 659 9.21 52.15 39.47
C LEU A 659 9.23 50.61 39.43
N TRP A 660 10.28 49.99 39.95
CA TRP A 660 10.39 48.55 40.04
C TRP A 660 9.22 47.89 40.79
N LYS A 661 8.70 48.56 41.84
CA LYS A 661 7.52 48.07 42.57
C LYS A 661 6.27 47.99 41.69
N ASP A 662 6.08 48.99 40.86
CA ASP A 662 4.91 49.04 39.96
C ASP A 662 5.05 47.99 38.84
N ILE A 663 6.27 47.84 38.29
CA ILE A 663 6.53 46.79 37.26
C ILE A 663 6.35 45.42 37.86
N ARG A 664 6.84 45.19 39.07
CA ARG A 664 6.68 43.91 39.78
C ARG A 664 5.21 43.59 40.03
N ALA A 665 4.40 44.58 40.35
CA ALA A 665 2.96 44.41 40.52
C ALA A 665 2.28 43.95 39.19
N LEU A 666 2.66 44.52 38.04
CA LEU A 666 2.18 44.08 36.76
C LEU A 666 2.65 42.67 36.38
N GLN A 667 3.90 42.33 36.70
CA GLN A 667 4.43 40.96 36.48
C GLN A 667 3.67 39.93 37.30
N VAL A 668 3.38 40.22 38.59
CA VAL A 668 2.63 39.29 39.46
C VAL A 668 1.22 39.07 38.88
N ARG A 669 0.52 40.12 38.51
CA ARG A 669 -0.81 40.01 37.88
C ARG A 669 -0.74 39.21 36.56
N MET A 670 0.30 39.38 35.75
CA MET A 670 0.51 38.61 34.55
C MET A 670 0.73 37.12 34.86
N LEU A 671 1.50 36.79 35.89
CA LEU A 671 1.67 35.41 36.38
C LEU A 671 0.37 34.80 36.83
N ASP A 672 -0.48 35.56 37.54
CA ASP A 672 -1.81 35.12 37.98
C ASP A 672 -2.72 34.85 36.77
N VAL A 673 -2.61 35.64 35.72
CA VAL A 673 -3.34 35.40 34.44
C VAL A 673 -2.80 34.16 33.76
N MET A 674 -1.48 34.01 33.65
CA MET A 674 -0.86 32.81 33.02
C MET A 674 -1.22 31.53 33.73
N GLU A 675 -1.32 31.54 35.09
CA GLU A 675 -1.77 30.39 35.86
C GLU A 675 -3.17 29.92 35.49
N LYS A 676 -4.09 30.86 35.17
CA LYS A 676 -5.44 30.49 34.66
C LYS A 676 -5.36 29.77 33.32
N PHE A 677 -4.44 30.11 32.44
CA PHE A 677 -4.26 29.47 31.14
C PHE A 677 -3.55 28.11 31.24
N THR A 678 -2.45 28.04 31.98
CA THR A 678 -1.56 26.88 32.00
C THR A 678 -1.76 25.93 33.17
N GLY A 679 -2.41 26.38 34.26
CA GLY A 679 -2.49 25.68 35.54
C GLY A 679 -1.36 26.12 36.53
N ASP A 680 -1.44 25.66 37.78
CA ASP A 680 -0.48 25.94 38.81
C ASP A 680 0.84 25.15 38.59
N THR A 681 1.75 25.71 37.80
CA THR A 681 3.04 25.09 37.51
C THR A 681 3.93 24.95 38.75
N THR A 682 3.63 25.67 39.82
CA THR A 682 4.37 25.56 41.09
C THR A 682 4.07 24.25 41.81
N ARG A 683 2.79 23.85 41.83
CA ARG A 683 2.35 22.56 42.37
C ARG A 683 2.76 21.40 41.43
N GLU A 684 2.54 21.56 40.14
CA GLU A 684 2.89 20.52 39.14
C GLU A 684 4.38 20.11 39.21
N ARG A 685 5.28 21.09 39.32
CA ARG A 685 6.72 20.81 39.46
C ARG A 685 7.10 20.06 40.73
N ARG A 686 6.20 20.05 41.73
CA ARG A 686 6.38 19.35 43.01
C ARG A 686 5.53 18.09 43.11
N ASN A 687 4.87 17.71 41.99
CA ASN A 687 3.98 16.57 41.92
C ASN A 687 2.81 16.65 42.92
N GLU A 688 2.28 17.85 43.11
CA GLU A 688 1.13 18.14 43.97
C GLU A 688 -0.13 18.34 43.13
N ASP A 689 -1.27 17.95 43.67
CA ASP A 689 -2.57 18.11 43.01
C ASP A 689 -2.88 19.57 42.73
N SER A 690 -3.29 19.87 41.48
CA SER A 690 -3.72 21.20 41.06
C SER A 690 -4.98 21.16 40.21
N MET A 691 -5.73 22.25 40.20
CA MET A 691 -6.82 22.40 39.26
C MET A 691 -6.27 22.56 37.84
N PRO A 692 -6.88 21.88 36.83
CA PRO A 692 -6.45 22.05 35.44
C PRO A 692 -6.69 23.49 34.98
N GLY A 693 -5.70 24.09 34.33
CA GLY A 693 -5.88 25.35 33.64
C GLY A 693 -6.71 25.21 32.36
N LEU A 694 -7.01 26.34 31.72
CA LEU A 694 -7.81 26.40 30.47
C LEU A 694 -7.31 25.46 29.39
N GLN A 695 -5.97 25.38 29.20
CA GLN A 695 -5.37 24.48 28.21
C GLN A 695 -5.65 23.01 28.52
N GLY A 696 -5.60 22.61 29.78
CA GLY A 696 -5.91 21.24 30.22
C GLY A 696 -7.37 20.86 29.98
N ARG A 697 -8.32 21.77 30.31
CA ARG A 697 -9.74 21.58 30.05
C ARG A 697 -10.06 21.49 28.57
N LEU A 698 -9.47 22.39 27.76
CA LEU A 698 -9.62 22.35 26.32
C LEU A 698 -9.03 21.09 25.70
N MET A 699 -7.89 20.61 26.18
CA MET A 699 -7.29 19.34 25.70
C MET A 699 -8.29 18.18 25.90
N ASN A 700 -8.96 18.11 27.05
CA ASN A 700 -9.98 17.10 27.30
C ASN A 700 -11.16 17.23 26.33
N ALA A 701 -11.68 18.45 26.12
CA ALA A 701 -12.76 18.70 25.17
C ALA A 701 -12.35 18.39 23.72
N MET A 702 -11.11 18.72 23.33
CA MET A 702 -10.55 18.40 22.03
C MET A 702 -10.41 16.89 21.79
N MET A 703 -10.05 16.11 22.80
CA MET A 703 -9.99 14.64 22.68
C MET A 703 -11.37 14.07 22.34
N GLY A 704 -12.46 14.59 22.95
CA GLY A 704 -13.82 14.20 22.61
C GLY A 704 -14.30 14.68 21.23
N ALA A 705 -13.81 15.84 20.80
CA ALA A 705 -14.18 16.42 19.51
C ALA A 705 -13.45 15.82 18.32
N MET A 706 -12.19 15.40 18.48
CA MET A 706 -11.30 15.01 17.37
C MET A 706 -10.88 13.54 17.41
N GLY A 707 -11.01 12.87 18.55
CA GLY A 707 -10.52 11.50 18.76
C GLY A 707 -11.57 10.41 18.60
N SER A 708 -12.85 10.75 18.45
CA SER A 708 -13.94 9.79 18.44
C SER A 708 -14.88 9.98 17.24
N THR A 709 -15.30 8.88 16.64
CA THR A 709 -16.37 8.86 15.62
C THR A 709 -17.76 8.77 16.23
N THR A 710 -17.86 8.45 17.53
CA THR A 710 -19.13 8.35 18.28
C THR A 710 -19.53 9.67 18.95
N GLY A 711 -18.59 10.62 19.03
CA GLY A 711 -18.82 11.98 19.52
C GLY A 711 -18.40 12.23 20.97
N PRO A 712 -18.54 13.48 21.42
CA PRO A 712 -18.12 13.90 22.74
C PRO A 712 -19.04 13.37 23.83
N THR A 713 -18.46 12.93 24.93
CA THR A 713 -19.23 12.58 26.16
C THR A 713 -19.73 13.82 26.87
N GLY A 714 -20.64 13.62 27.87
CA GLY A 714 -21.08 14.70 28.78
C GLY A 714 -19.91 15.39 29.49
N THR A 715 -18.86 14.64 29.87
CA THR A 715 -17.66 15.17 30.47
C THR A 715 -16.92 16.13 29.53
N HIS A 716 -16.73 15.76 28.28
CA HIS A 716 -16.06 16.63 27.26
C HIS A 716 -16.84 17.94 27.05
N ARG A 717 -18.20 17.86 26.99
CA ARG A 717 -19.05 19.03 26.86
C ARG A 717 -18.94 19.93 28.07
N ARG A 718 -18.98 19.36 29.27
CA ARG A 718 -18.86 20.13 30.52
C ARG A 718 -17.49 20.81 30.67
N GLN A 719 -16.41 20.13 30.27
CA GLN A 719 -15.09 20.76 30.27
C GLN A 719 -14.99 21.92 29.27
N PHE A 720 -15.63 21.81 28.10
CA PHE A 720 -15.73 22.91 27.16
C PHE A 720 -16.47 24.11 27.71
N GLU A 721 -17.63 23.90 28.38
CA GLU A 721 -18.43 24.94 29.00
C GLU A 721 -17.61 25.68 30.09
N ILE A 722 -16.99 24.94 31.01
CA ILE A 722 -16.17 25.51 32.08
C ILE A 722 -14.98 26.30 31.46
N ALA A 723 -14.32 25.74 30.43
CA ALA A 723 -13.23 26.44 29.77
C ALA A 723 -13.68 27.76 29.14
N GLY A 724 -14.88 27.82 28.57
CA GLY A 724 -15.44 29.06 28.02
C GLY A 724 -15.70 30.11 29.11
N GLU A 725 -16.36 29.72 30.24
CA GLU A 725 -16.61 30.60 31.39
C GLU A 725 -15.28 31.15 31.98
N GLU A 726 -14.32 30.28 32.23
CA GLU A 726 -12.99 30.65 32.75
C GLU A 726 -12.21 31.53 31.79
N PHE A 727 -12.29 31.29 30.46
CA PHE A 727 -11.66 32.12 29.46
C PHE A 727 -12.20 33.55 29.44
N GLU A 728 -13.52 33.72 29.47
CA GLU A 728 -14.13 35.04 29.53
C GLU A 728 -13.68 35.81 30.75
N ALA A 729 -13.61 35.15 31.91
CA ALA A 729 -13.13 35.74 33.16
C ALA A 729 -11.64 36.12 33.12
N ALA A 730 -10.79 35.26 32.52
CA ALA A 730 -9.37 35.52 32.36
C ALA A 730 -9.07 36.69 31.40
N MET A 731 -9.91 36.83 30.35
CA MET A 731 -9.76 37.88 29.35
C MET A 731 -10.01 39.28 29.90
N VAL A 732 -10.82 39.44 30.94
CA VAL A 732 -11.05 40.77 31.60
C VAL A 732 -9.73 41.32 32.12
N GLU A 733 -9.00 40.51 32.89
CA GLU A 733 -7.73 40.93 33.50
C GLU A 733 -6.61 41.07 32.44
N LEU A 734 -6.54 40.12 31.50
CA LEU A 734 -5.55 40.18 30.42
C LEU A 734 -5.73 41.43 29.57
N LYS A 735 -6.96 41.79 29.19
CA LYS A 735 -7.21 43.03 28.45
C LYS A 735 -6.85 44.27 29.24
N GLN A 736 -7.16 44.31 30.55
CA GLN A 736 -6.78 45.44 31.40
C GLN A 736 -5.25 45.62 31.40
N LEU A 737 -4.49 44.52 31.53
CA LEU A 737 -3.03 44.56 31.46
C LEU A 737 -2.52 45.03 30.08
N LEU A 738 -3.02 44.42 28.99
CA LEU A 738 -2.51 44.65 27.64
C LEU A 738 -2.91 46.03 27.07
N GLU A 739 -4.15 46.50 27.33
CA GLU A 739 -4.73 47.65 26.69
C GLU A 739 -4.61 48.93 27.56
N THR A 740 -4.40 48.78 28.87
CA THR A 740 -4.38 49.90 29.80
C THR A 740 -3.09 50.03 30.58
N ASP A 741 -2.75 49.01 31.39
CA ASP A 741 -1.74 49.13 32.44
C ASP A 741 -0.30 49.11 31.88
N ILE A 742 -0.01 48.17 30.97
CA ILE A 742 1.31 48.11 30.30
C ILE A 742 1.52 49.35 29.40
N PRO A 743 0.59 49.77 28.56
CA PRO A 743 0.73 50.99 27.80
C PRO A 743 0.94 52.24 28.66
N ALA A 744 0.27 52.36 29.82
CA ALA A 744 0.50 53.44 30.77
C ALA A 744 1.93 53.40 31.33
N MET A 745 2.48 52.24 31.65
CA MET A 745 3.87 52.06 32.08
C MET A 745 4.84 52.45 30.97
N LEU A 746 4.61 52.03 29.72
CA LEU A 746 5.47 52.41 28.58
C LEU A 746 5.49 53.91 28.37
N LYS A 747 4.32 54.58 28.46
CA LYS A 747 4.21 56.05 28.36
C LYS A 747 5.01 56.74 29.48
N ARG A 748 4.92 56.25 30.69
CA ARG A 748 5.71 56.79 31.83
C ARG A 748 7.22 56.65 31.63
N LEU A 749 7.67 55.56 31.00
CA LEU A 749 9.08 55.36 30.60
C LEU A 749 9.51 56.36 29.52
N ASP A 750 8.61 56.69 28.55
CA ASP A 750 8.87 57.70 27.51
C ASP A 750 9.03 59.09 28.14
N GLU A 751 8.12 59.44 29.07
CA GLU A 751 8.17 60.74 29.81
C GLU A 751 9.43 60.90 30.64
N LEU A 752 9.98 59.80 31.14
CA LEU A 752 11.27 59.78 31.91
C LEU A 752 12.50 59.81 30.99
N GLY A 753 12.35 59.72 29.69
CA GLY A 753 13.47 59.63 28.75
C GLY A 753 14.27 58.34 28.90
N ALA A 754 13.64 57.27 29.43
CA ALA A 754 14.29 55.99 29.65
C ALA A 754 14.76 55.35 28.34
N PRO A 755 15.88 54.60 28.32
CA PRO A 755 16.31 53.84 27.15
C PRO A 755 15.19 53.00 26.54
N TRP A 756 15.27 52.75 25.24
CA TRP A 756 14.21 52.03 24.50
C TRP A 756 14.01 50.58 25.02
N THR A 757 12.76 50.14 25.05
CA THR A 757 12.36 48.74 25.32
C THR A 757 11.33 48.26 24.28
N PRO A 758 11.18 46.95 24.05
CA PRO A 758 10.14 46.44 23.14
C PRO A 758 8.74 46.98 23.47
N GLY A 759 7.96 47.26 22.43
CA GLY A 759 6.62 47.83 22.53
C GLY A 759 6.57 49.37 22.56
N ARG A 760 7.71 50.07 22.69
CA ARG A 760 7.81 51.55 22.59
C ARG A 760 8.14 51.95 21.16
N ALA A 761 7.76 53.19 20.81
CA ALA A 761 8.17 53.78 19.55
C ALA A 761 9.70 53.90 19.44
N ILE A 762 10.25 53.73 18.24
CA ILE A 762 11.69 53.91 18.02
C ILE A 762 12.03 55.40 18.28
N PRO A 763 13.00 55.67 19.15
CA PRO A 763 13.39 57.05 19.46
C PRO A 763 13.83 57.79 18.20
N LYS A 764 13.45 59.06 18.13
CA LYS A 764 13.98 59.98 17.07
C LYS A 764 15.45 60.26 17.42
N TRP A 765 16.34 60.11 16.47
CA TRP A 765 17.76 60.36 16.71
C TRP A 765 18.14 61.85 16.50
N LYS A 766 17.28 62.64 15.76
CA LYS A 766 17.36 64.10 15.59
C LYS A 766 15.99 64.73 15.81
#